data_d939ad7c1a1824fb10817fb06aaecbfc
#
_entry.id   d939ad7c1a1824fb10817fb06aaecbfc
#
_cell.length_a   1.000
_cell.length_b   1.000
_cell.length_c   1.000
_cell.angle_alpha   90.00
_cell.angle_beta   90.00
_cell.angle_gamma   90.00
#
_symmetry.space_group_name_H-M   'P 1'
#
loop_
_entity.id
_entity.type
_entity.pdbx_description
1 polymer ?
#
loop_
_entity_poly.entity_id
_entity_poly.type
_entity_poly.pdbx_seq_one_letter_code
_entity_poly.pdbx_strand_id
1 'polypeptide(L)'
;MKTIFRTLSLLLLLSLISIAQDQPADPYKPVLDRLEAATTVPLDGWKLFDTQLPHGETPGAALASAKPLKFGEKFSLPVWVYKEIEIPADAAGYAIAGSKLALAVKADTNTGVIFIVFVNGNMVARGDGDSQVPITLTQSAKPGEKMLVAVHVVPSGGVGCCGGTPEMHVSFAVLLVSPPESRPDPSVLRQEILAAELLVGAYPDGKAQRQQQLDAAVKAIDLTALDKGDQATFDASLKAAQAKLDALKPYMKQFTVKAVGNSHIDMAWLWPETETVEVVRNTFGTVLQLMREYPDFKFTASAAQAYVWMEEKYPAIFHEIEQRVKEGRWEIVGGMWVEPDLNLPDGESLVRQIFYGKRYFQQKFGVNVNIGWNPDSFGYNAQLPQIYKRSGIDYFVTQKLLWASEFTKFPYRLFWWQAPDGTRMMTYFPSDYANAIDTVKMARDSATYGPLMWKYNGGADSTPNGALQMMYLYGVGDHGGGPTRLDLDTALRWQKPDVVYPKLEFSTAASFLNNLSKNESELNLPVWNGELYFQYHRGVQTTQSETKRGNRKSEVALLDAEKLASIGTLFGQPYPQADFDASWKKVLFNQFHDILPGSGIGINYVDAARKYAEVQRFSYDTTLAALNDIAARVKSDGVSVMVFNPLSWERTGVVEVEAQFLSLPPSLNMVAVAPDMTPLMSEVVSSDPATGRLKVRVLATDVPATGYRLIELLPAGSKLMVAKPETMAKAAPWKKKLLHATATSLENDFITLTVDPTTGCITSLIDKRTNTEALAPAVPGVGAPPNLPDGKPCGNLLQAFVDKPKQWDAWNVDADFIEHHTDILQADEVKLIESTPLRAVIRVKHTWQNSSFSQDITLYAGMPRVDVNMQTEWHEKHILLKVAFPLSARND
;
A
#
# COMPACT_ATOMS: atom_id res chain seq x y z
N MET A 1 -28.10 -8.98 -4.28
CA MET A 1 -26.78 -9.55 -4.63
C MET A 1 -26.72 -10.29 -5.97
N LYS A 2 -27.63 -10.06 -6.91
CA LYS A 2 -27.64 -10.71 -8.26
C LYS A 2 -27.41 -9.73 -9.42
N THR A 3 -26.98 -8.50 -9.17
CA THR A 3 -26.96 -7.44 -10.21
C THR A 3 -25.60 -6.71 -10.32
N ILE A 4 -24.59 -7.06 -9.51
CA ILE A 4 -23.36 -6.27 -9.41
C ILE A 4 -22.26 -6.74 -10.38
N PHE A 5 -22.27 -7.99 -10.85
CA PHE A 5 -21.23 -8.51 -11.74
C PHE A 5 -21.45 -8.30 -13.26
N ARG A 6 -22.58 -7.72 -13.66
CA ARG A 6 -22.81 -7.35 -15.08
C ARG A 6 -22.21 -6.02 -15.50
N THR A 7 -21.58 -5.29 -14.60
CA THR A 7 -21.13 -3.90 -14.84
C THR A 7 -19.63 -3.74 -15.02
N LEU A 8 -18.76 -4.67 -14.64
CA LEU A 8 -17.31 -4.44 -14.77
C LEU A 8 -16.76 -4.62 -16.19
N SER A 9 -17.24 -5.60 -16.94
CA SER A 9 -16.85 -5.72 -18.37
C SER A 9 -17.51 -4.68 -19.27
N LEU A 10 -18.65 -4.11 -18.85
CA LEU A 10 -19.31 -3.00 -19.53
C LEU A 10 -18.78 -1.64 -19.07
N LEU A 11 -18.16 -1.49 -17.90
CA LEU A 11 -17.63 -0.22 -17.39
C LEU A 11 -16.23 0.09 -17.92
N LEU A 12 -15.43 -0.87 -18.36
CA LEU A 12 -14.26 -0.57 -19.21
C LEU A 12 -14.67 -0.15 -20.64
N LEU A 13 -15.84 -0.57 -21.12
CA LEU A 13 -16.47 -0.02 -22.33
C LEU A 13 -17.35 1.20 -22.03
N LEU A 14 -17.90 1.38 -20.82
CA LEU A 14 -18.83 2.46 -20.45
C LEU A 14 -18.13 3.64 -19.77
N SER A 15 -16.94 3.53 -19.25
CA SER A 15 -16.09 4.69 -18.92
C SER A 15 -15.59 5.41 -20.18
N LEU A 16 -15.77 4.80 -21.35
CA LEU A 16 -15.65 5.44 -22.68
C LEU A 16 -16.99 6.02 -23.19
N ILE A 17 -18.12 5.78 -22.55
CA ILE A 17 -19.43 6.21 -23.03
C ILE A 17 -19.98 7.46 -22.33
N SER A 18 -19.40 7.92 -21.22
CA SER A 18 -19.88 9.13 -20.56
C SER A 18 -19.17 10.44 -20.97
N ILE A 19 -18.30 10.40 -22.00
CA ILE A 19 -17.84 11.58 -22.74
C ILE A 19 -17.95 11.26 -24.25
N ALA A 20 -19.08 10.79 -24.71
CA ALA A 20 -19.43 10.80 -26.11
C ALA A 20 -20.04 12.16 -26.45
N GLN A 21 -19.25 13.22 -26.35
CA GLN A 21 -19.37 14.33 -27.28
C GLN A 21 -18.67 13.83 -28.57
N ASP A 22 -19.41 13.91 -29.70
CA ASP A 22 -18.99 13.57 -31.05
C ASP A 22 -17.46 13.65 -31.30
N GLN A 23 -16.72 12.60 -30.96
CA GLN A 23 -15.38 12.39 -31.51
C GLN A 23 -15.61 11.98 -32.96
N PRO A 24 -15.01 12.67 -33.93
CA PRO A 24 -15.09 12.24 -35.31
C PRO A 24 -14.62 10.78 -35.41
N ALA A 25 -15.33 9.96 -36.17
CA ALA A 25 -15.01 8.55 -36.32
C ALA A 25 -13.54 8.45 -36.77
N ASP A 26 -12.76 7.60 -36.11
CA ASP A 26 -11.37 7.30 -36.45
C ASP A 26 -11.29 6.93 -37.94
N PRO A 27 -10.63 7.72 -38.79
CA PRO A 27 -10.62 7.50 -40.21
C PRO A 27 -9.86 6.25 -40.64
N TYR A 28 -9.01 5.71 -39.76
CA TYR A 28 -8.21 4.50 -40.01
C TYR A 28 -8.87 3.22 -39.55
N LYS A 29 -9.85 3.31 -38.67
CA LYS A 29 -10.53 2.16 -38.06
C LYS A 29 -10.96 1.08 -39.10
N PRO A 30 -11.57 1.40 -40.26
CA PRO A 30 -11.94 0.38 -41.22
C PRO A 30 -10.73 -0.42 -41.75
N VAL A 31 -9.59 0.22 -41.97
CA VAL A 31 -8.36 -0.44 -42.42
C VAL A 31 -7.74 -1.24 -41.27
N LEU A 32 -7.67 -0.67 -40.09
CA LEU A 32 -7.10 -1.33 -38.91
C LEU A 32 -7.90 -2.60 -38.52
N ASP A 33 -9.23 -2.55 -38.56
CA ASP A 33 -10.10 -3.71 -38.30
C ASP A 33 -9.86 -4.82 -39.34
N ARG A 34 -9.63 -4.49 -40.61
CA ARG A 34 -9.34 -5.47 -41.67
C ARG A 34 -7.96 -6.10 -41.53
N LEU A 35 -6.94 -5.34 -41.13
CA LEU A 35 -5.61 -5.86 -40.82
C LEU A 35 -5.64 -6.80 -39.61
N GLU A 36 -6.46 -6.50 -38.61
CA GLU A 36 -6.69 -7.37 -37.46
C GLU A 36 -7.35 -8.67 -37.87
N ALA A 37 -8.44 -8.61 -38.66
CA ALA A 37 -9.15 -9.75 -39.17
C ALA A 37 -8.25 -10.64 -40.05
N ALA A 38 -7.28 -10.06 -40.79
CA ALA A 38 -6.32 -10.81 -41.61
C ALA A 38 -5.30 -11.62 -40.79
N THR A 39 -5.21 -11.35 -39.48
CA THR A 39 -4.26 -12.05 -38.58
C THR A 39 -4.93 -12.72 -37.39
N THR A 40 -6.26 -12.78 -37.36
CA THR A 40 -7.03 -13.34 -36.27
C THR A 40 -8.18 -14.20 -36.76
N VAL A 41 -8.27 -15.45 -36.31
CA VAL A 41 -9.39 -16.35 -36.65
C VAL A 41 -10.19 -16.64 -35.38
N PRO A 42 -11.46 -16.19 -35.28
CA PRO A 42 -12.33 -16.55 -34.16
C PRO A 42 -12.52 -18.05 -34.02
N LEU A 43 -12.52 -18.54 -32.79
CA LEU A 43 -12.70 -19.97 -32.49
C LEU A 43 -13.92 -20.19 -31.60
N ASP A 44 -15.06 -20.40 -32.23
CA ASP A 44 -16.30 -20.80 -31.56
C ASP A 44 -16.44 -22.33 -31.45
N GLY A 45 -17.48 -22.79 -30.75
CA GLY A 45 -17.85 -24.22 -30.69
C GLY A 45 -16.94 -25.08 -29.81
N TRP A 46 -16.37 -24.50 -28.76
CA TRP A 46 -15.70 -25.21 -27.68
C TRP A 46 -16.69 -26.08 -26.90
N LYS A 47 -16.16 -27.10 -26.25
CA LYS A 47 -16.95 -28.05 -25.43
C LYS A 47 -16.38 -28.12 -24.03
N LEU A 48 -17.27 -28.39 -23.05
CA LEU A 48 -16.96 -28.66 -21.67
C LEU A 48 -17.09 -30.13 -21.34
N PHE A 49 -16.17 -30.64 -20.54
CA PHE A 49 -16.21 -31.98 -19.99
C PHE A 49 -15.82 -31.91 -18.50
N ASP A 50 -16.77 -32.29 -17.62
CA ASP A 50 -16.67 -32.11 -16.19
C ASP A 50 -16.21 -33.37 -15.42
N THR A 51 -15.89 -34.47 -16.14
CA THR A 51 -15.45 -35.71 -15.53
C THR A 51 -13.93 -35.77 -15.42
N GLN A 52 -13.43 -36.28 -14.29
CA GLN A 52 -12.02 -36.60 -14.12
C GLN A 52 -11.61 -37.74 -15.07
N LEU A 53 -10.58 -37.51 -15.85
CA LEU A 53 -9.96 -38.50 -16.71
C LEU A 53 -8.82 -39.21 -15.97
N PRO A 54 -8.52 -40.50 -16.29
CA PRO A 54 -7.32 -41.17 -15.81
C PRO A 54 -6.05 -40.37 -16.07
N HIS A 55 -5.04 -40.57 -15.24
CA HIS A 55 -3.78 -39.85 -15.39
C HIS A 55 -3.15 -40.09 -16.77
N GLY A 56 -2.84 -39.00 -17.47
CA GLY A 56 -2.23 -38.99 -18.78
C GLY A 56 -3.25 -39.06 -19.94
N GLU A 57 -4.55 -39.19 -19.68
CA GLU A 57 -5.56 -39.12 -20.70
C GLU A 57 -6.08 -37.70 -20.93
N THR A 58 -6.48 -37.40 -22.17
CA THR A 58 -7.11 -36.14 -22.57
C THR A 58 -8.45 -36.40 -23.25
N PRO A 59 -9.41 -35.45 -23.24
CA PRO A 59 -10.68 -35.61 -23.94
C PRO A 59 -10.47 -35.88 -25.42
N GLY A 60 -11.13 -36.89 -25.96
CA GLY A 60 -11.21 -37.11 -27.39
C GLY A 60 -12.31 -36.24 -28.04
N ALA A 61 -12.18 -35.97 -29.35
CA ALA A 61 -13.11 -35.09 -30.07
C ALA A 61 -14.58 -35.59 -30.06
N ALA A 62 -14.82 -36.86 -29.79
CA ALA A 62 -16.14 -37.54 -29.91
C ALA A 62 -16.76 -37.88 -28.54
N LEU A 63 -16.47 -37.24 -27.46
CA LEU A 63 -17.05 -37.52 -26.13
C LEU A 63 -18.56 -37.23 -26.09
N ALA A 64 -19.39 -38.26 -25.89
CA ALA A 64 -20.84 -38.17 -25.90
C ALA A 64 -21.45 -37.32 -24.77
N SER A 65 -20.74 -37.18 -23.64
CA SER A 65 -21.18 -36.41 -22.47
C SER A 65 -20.77 -34.91 -22.48
N ALA A 66 -20.10 -34.45 -23.53
CA ALA A 66 -19.61 -33.10 -23.64
C ALA A 66 -20.73 -32.07 -23.86
N LYS A 67 -20.70 -30.96 -23.15
CA LYS A 67 -21.65 -29.85 -23.29
C LYS A 67 -21.03 -28.73 -24.13
N PRO A 68 -21.79 -27.97 -24.93
CA PRO A 68 -21.30 -26.80 -25.60
C PRO A 68 -20.85 -25.75 -24.57
N LEU A 69 -19.67 -25.16 -24.79
CA LEU A 69 -19.25 -23.94 -24.06
C LEU A 69 -19.87 -22.72 -24.75
N LYS A 70 -20.58 -21.90 -24.01
CA LYS A 70 -21.02 -20.60 -24.47
C LYS A 70 -20.16 -19.50 -23.81
N PHE A 71 -19.58 -18.65 -24.64
CA PHE A 71 -18.78 -17.53 -24.12
C PHE A 71 -19.61 -16.60 -23.23
N GLY A 72 -19.05 -16.17 -22.10
CA GLY A 72 -19.71 -15.40 -21.06
C GLY A 72 -20.57 -16.19 -20.08
N GLU A 73 -20.88 -17.48 -20.32
CA GLU A 73 -21.52 -18.33 -19.32
C GLU A 73 -20.50 -18.86 -18.30
N LYS A 74 -20.89 -18.84 -17.01
CA LYS A 74 -20.08 -19.38 -15.92
C LYS A 74 -20.23 -20.89 -15.82
N PHE A 75 -19.13 -21.55 -15.50
CA PHE A 75 -19.09 -22.98 -15.23
C PHE A 75 -18.17 -23.30 -14.05
N SER A 76 -18.46 -24.42 -13.37
CA SER A 76 -17.72 -24.87 -12.19
C SER A 76 -16.38 -25.52 -12.55
N LEU A 77 -15.41 -25.44 -11.65
CA LEU A 77 -14.09 -26.06 -11.76
C LEU A 77 -13.95 -27.23 -10.77
N PRO A 78 -13.10 -28.24 -11.04
CA PRO A 78 -12.24 -28.39 -12.23
C PRO A 78 -13.01 -28.82 -13.49
N VAL A 79 -12.47 -28.52 -14.68
CA VAL A 79 -13.12 -28.82 -15.95
C VAL A 79 -12.10 -28.97 -17.07
N TRP A 80 -12.48 -29.76 -18.10
CA TRP A 80 -11.81 -29.76 -19.38
C TRP A 80 -12.55 -28.89 -20.37
N VAL A 81 -11.83 -27.98 -21.02
CA VAL A 81 -12.30 -27.16 -22.13
C VAL A 81 -11.56 -27.63 -23.38
N TYR A 82 -12.28 -28.09 -24.44
CA TYR A 82 -11.60 -28.63 -25.60
C TYR A 82 -12.32 -28.35 -26.91
N LYS A 83 -11.56 -28.41 -28.00
CA LYS A 83 -12.03 -28.20 -29.35
C LYS A 83 -11.11 -28.90 -30.35
N GLU A 84 -11.71 -29.56 -31.37
CA GLU A 84 -11.02 -29.93 -32.60
C GLU A 84 -10.96 -28.68 -33.49
N ILE A 85 -9.77 -28.25 -33.83
CA ILE A 85 -9.51 -27.11 -34.71
C ILE A 85 -9.06 -27.66 -36.06
N GLU A 86 -9.78 -27.32 -37.11
CA GLU A 86 -9.33 -27.51 -38.48
C GLU A 86 -8.70 -26.18 -38.94
N ILE A 87 -7.43 -26.20 -39.35
CA ILE A 87 -6.72 -25.02 -39.81
C ILE A 87 -7.38 -24.50 -41.07
N PRO A 88 -7.93 -23.25 -41.07
CA PRO A 88 -8.57 -22.68 -42.24
C PRO A 88 -7.54 -22.33 -43.32
N ALA A 89 -8.02 -22.13 -44.56
CA ALA A 89 -7.17 -21.74 -45.68
C ALA A 89 -6.66 -20.28 -45.53
N ASP A 90 -7.50 -19.44 -44.95
CA ASP A 90 -7.25 -18.02 -44.81
C ASP A 90 -7.86 -17.43 -43.52
N ALA A 91 -7.42 -16.25 -43.15
CA ALA A 91 -8.03 -15.37 -42.17
C ALA A 91 -8.57 -14.13 -42.88
N ALA A 92 -9.89 -14.04 -43.05
CA ALA A 92 -10.56 -12.94 -43.73
C ALA A 92 -9.93 -12.53 -45.09
N GLY A 93 -9.55 -13.57 -45.91
CA GLY A 93 -8.91 -13.41 -47.21
C GLY A 93 -7.36 -13.45 -47.20
N TYR A 94 -6.73 -13.48 -46.03
CA TYR A 94 -5.27 -13.58 -45.90
C TYR A 94 -4.82 -15.02 -45.73
N ALA A 95 -4.02 -15.55 -46.66
CA ALA A 95 -3.62 -16.97 -46.69
C ALA A 95 -2.78 -17.37 -45.47
N ILE A 96 -3.17 -18.43 -44.76
CA ILE A 96 -2.55 -18.88 -43.52
C ILE A 96 -1.40 -19.87 -43.78
N ALA A 97 -1.34 -20.53 -44.93
CA ALA A 97 -0.33 -21.54 -45.18
C ALA A 97 1.09 -21.11 -44.84
N GLY A 98 1.83 -21.95 -44.09
CA GLY A 98 3.19 -21.67 -43.64
C GLY A 98 3.31 -20.71 -42.47
N SER A 99 2.21 -20.13 -41.99
CA SER A 99 2.21 -19.20 -40.83
C SER A 99 2.37 -19.95 -39.50
N LYS A 100 2.95 -19.28 -38.52
CA LYS A 100 2.87 -19.68 -37.12
C LYS A 100 1.45 -19.40 -36.61
N LEU A 101 0.85 -20.39 -35.93
CA LEU A 101 -0.44 -20.19 -35.26
C LEU A 101 -0.31 -20.31 -33.75
N ALA A 102 -0.91 -19.37 -33.05
CA ALA A 102 -1.00 -19.39 -31.59
C ALA A 102 -2.46 -19.23 -31.13
N LEU A 103 -2.87 -19.99 -30.13
CA LEU A 103 -4.16 -19.84 -29.46
C LEU A 103 -4.07 -18.74 -28.40
N ALA A 104 -4.93 -17.73 -28.50
CA ALA A 104 -5.17 -16.76 -27.46
C ALA A 104 -6.59 -16.95 -26.89
N VAL A 105 -6.70 -17.03 -25.58
CA VAL A 105 -7.96 -17.19 -24.84
C VAL A 105 -8.02 -16.10 -23.77
N LYS A 106 -9.17 -15.44 -23.67
CA LYS A 106 -9.48 -14.58 -22.53
C LYS A 106 -10.53 -15.25 -21.66
N ALA A 107 -10.16 -15.46 -20.40
CA ALA A 107 -11.02 -16.06 -19.40
C ALA A 107 -10.92 -15.30 -18.08
N ASP A 108 -12.02 -15.24 -17.34
CA ASP A 108 -12.07 -14.63 -16.02
C ASP A 108 -12.54 -15.67 -15.00
N THR A 109 -11.90 -15.71 -13.85
CA THR A 109 -12.14 -16.68 -12.77
C THR A 109 -12.41 -15.96 -11.45
N ASN A 110 -13.13 -16.63 -10.53
CA ASN A 110 -13.33 -16.16 -9.17
C ASN A 110 -12.37 -16.80 -8.16
N THR A 111 -11.38 -17.56 -8.63
CA THR A 111 -10.38 -18.27 -7.83
C THR A 111 -9.07 -18.39 -8.59
N GLY A 112 -7.97 -18.62 -7.91
CA GLY A 112 -6.72 -19.00 -8.55
C GLY A 112 -6.89 -20.31 -9.32
N VAL A 113 -6.35 -20.39 -10.54
CA VAL A 113 -6.46 -21.57 -11.40
C VAL A 113 -5.11 -21.93 -12.01
N ILE A 114 -4.95 -23.22 -12.30
CA ILE A 114 -3.86 -23.76 -13.10
C ILE A 114 -4.46 -24.23 -14.43
N PHE A 115 -3.89 -23.76 -15.54
CA PHE A 115 -4.18 -24.25 -16.88
C PHE A 115 -3.13 -25.27 -17.32
N ILE A 116 -3.55 -26.41 -17.81
CA ILE A 116 -2.68 -27.41 -18.45
C ILE A 116 -3.19 -27.60 -19.85
N VAL A 117 -2.40 -27.26 -20.84
CA VAL A 117 -2.82 -27.26 -22.26
C VAL A 117 -2.18 -28.43 -23.01
N PHE A 118 -3.00 -29.16 -23.72
CA PHE A 118 -2.60 -30.28 -24.54
C PHE A 118 -2.97 -30.02 -26.00
N VAL A 119 -2.08 -30.39 -26.91
CA VAL A 119 -2.34 -30.42 -28.35
C VAL A 119 -2.10 -31.85 -28.82
N ASN A 120 -3.12 -32.47 -29.39
CA ASN A 120 -3.10 -33.87 -29.83
C ASN A 120 -2.58 -34.86 -28.74
N GLY A 121 -3.02 -34.62 -27.49
CA GLY A 121 -2.63 -35.40 -26.32
C GLY A 121 -1.26 -35.06 -25.68
N ASN A 122 -0.45 -34.23 -26.32
CA ASN A 122 0.84 -33.79 -25.78
C ASN A 122 0.68 -32.51 -24.99
N MET A 123 1.21 -32.46 -23.78
CA MET A 123 1.23 -31.23 -22.96
C MET A 123 2.19 -30.21 -23.60
N VAL A 124 1.65 -29.05 -23.96
CA VAL A 124 2.42 -27.98 -24.62
C VAL A 124 2.62 -26.77 -23.74
N ALA A 125 1.75 -26.57 -22.73
CA ALA A 125 1.86 -25.45 -21.80
C ALA A 125 1.23 -25.77 -20.44
N ARG A 126 1.74 -25.12 -19.40
CA ARG A 126 1.16 -25.06 -18.07
C ARG A 126 1.38 -23.65 -17.53
N GLY A 127 0.37 -23.07 -16.90
CA GLY A 127 0.45 -21.73 -16.30
C GLY A 127 -0.65 -21.53 -15.27
N ASP A 128 -0.61 -20.41 -14.58
CA ASP A 128 -1.69 -19.92 -13.72
C ASP A 128 -2.65 -19.00 -14.49
N GLY A 129 -3.74 -18.59 -13.83
CA GLY A 129 -4.82 -17.83 -14.45
C GLY A 129 -4.49 -16.42 -14.87
N ASP A 130 -3.38 -15.86 -14.37
CA ASP A 130 -2.99 -14.46 -14.66
C ASP A 130 -2.16 -14.36 -15.95
N SER A 131 -1.58 -15.45 -16.42
CA SER A 131 -0.77 -15.49 -17.64
C SER A 131 -1.62 -15.81 -18.87
N GLN A 132 -2.26 -14.81 -19.47
CA GLN A 132 -2.99 -14.96 -20.75
C GLN A 132 -2.03 -14.94 -21.96
N VAL A 133 -0.99 -15.77 -21.94
CA VAL A 133 0.01 -15.85 -23.00
C VAL A 133 -0.50 -16.71 -24.16
N PRO A 134 -0.42 -16.23 -25.44
CA PRO A 134 -0.80 -17.04 -26.58
C PRO A 134 0.03 -18.34 -26.68
N ILE A 135 -0.63 -19.47 -26.85
CA ILE A 135 -0.01 -20.80 -26.87
C ILE A 135 0.25 -21.20 -28.32
N THR A 136 1.51 -21.38 -28.68
CA THR A 136 1.88 -21.84 -30.03
C THR A 136 1.34 -23.24 -30.31
N LEU A 137 0.47 -23.36 -31.30
CA LEU A 137 -0.09 -24.63 -31.77
C LEU A 137 0.75 -25.27 -32.87
N THR A 138 1.26 -24.47 -33.81
CA THR A 138 2.16 -24.91 -34.89
C THR A 138 3.05 -23.78 -35.35
N GLN A 139 4.27 -24.11 -35.78
CA GLN A 139 5.22 -23.13 -36.37
C GLN A 139 5.01 -22.96 -37.89
N SER A 140 4.27 -23.85 -38.54
CA SER A 140 4.03 -23.81 -39.98
C SER A 140 2.67 -24.45 -40.30
N ALA A 141 1.66 -23.63 -40.46
CA ALA A 141 0.28 -24.03 -40.66
C ALA A 141 0.08 -24.75 -42.01
N LYS A 142 -0.64 -25.85 -41.95
CA LYS A 142 -1.10 -26.59 -43.15
C LYS A 142 -2.62 -26.54 -43.20
N PRO A 143 -3.25 -25.76 -44.06
CA PRO A 143 -4.69 -25.72 -44.22
C PRO A 143 -5.31 -27.13 -44.34
N GLY A 144 -6.44 -27.34 -43.65
CA GLY A 144 -7.12 -28.65 -43.55
C GLY A 144 -6.52 -29.60 -42.51
N GLU A 145 -5.36 -29.32 -41.93
CA GLU A 145 -4.84 -30.11 -40.80
C GLU A 145 -5.73 -29.95 -39.57
N LYS A 146 -6.04 -31.05 -38.91
CA LYS A 146 -6.87 -31.09 -37.72
C LYS A 146 -6.00 -31.29 -36.49
N MET A 147 -6.26 -30.52 -35.44
CA MET A 147 -5.64 -30.69 -34.15
C MET A 147 -6.67 -30.58 -33.02
N LEU A 148 -6.55 -31.46 -32.03
CA LEU A 148 -7.35 -31.44 -30.83
C LEU A 148 -6.61 -30.58 -29.77
N VAL A 149 -7.20 -29.47 -29.38
CA VAL A 149 -6.73 -28.66 -28.26
C VAL A 149 -7.59 -28.95 -27.06
N ALA A 150 -6.99 -29.35 -25.93
CA ALA A 150 -7.67 -29.62 -24.68
C ALA A 150 -6.97 -28.86 -23.54
N VAL A 151 -7.75 -28.14 -22.73
CA VAL A 151 -7.26 -27.36 -21.59
C VAL A 151 -7.90 -27.93 -20.34
N HIS A 152 -7.07 -28.42 -19.43
CA HIS A 152 -7.52 -28.80 -18.08
C HIS A 152 -7.37 -27.60 -17.18
N VAL A 153 -8.50 -27.16 -16.62
CA VAL A 153 -8.54 -26.02 -15.69
C VAL A 153 -8.80 -26.53 -14.28
N VAL A 154 -7.84 -26.34 -13.39
CA VAL A 154 -7.88 -26.85 -12.02
C VAL A 154 -7.75 -25.68 -11.05
N PRO A 155 -8.58 -25.58 -9.99
CA PRO A 155 -8.38 -24.62 -8.94
C PRO A 155 -7.01 -24.81 -8.27
N SER A 156 -6.25 -23.74 -8.07
CA SER A 156 -4.89 -23.79 -7.49
C SER A 156 -4.87 -23.72 -5.95
N GLY A 157 -5.99 -23.44 -5.32
CA GLY A 157 -6.12 -23.32 -3.86
C GLY A 157 -7.58 -23.32 -3.44
N GLY A 158 -7.82 -23.47 -2.14
CA GLY A 158 -9.19 -23.59 -1.59
C GLY A 158 -10.13 -22.47 -2.01
N VAL A 159 -11.30 -22.51 -1.48
CA VAL A 159 -12.48 -21.65 -1.70
C VAL A 159 -12.13 -20.27 -2.27
N GLY A 160 -12.74 -19.90 -3.40
CA GLY A 160 -12.56 -18.61 -4.03
C GLY A 160 -12.69 -17.42 -3.05
N CYS A 161 -12.13 -16.29 -3.38
CA CYS A 161 -11.95 -15.12 -2.53
C CYS A 161 -13.18 -14.67 -1.72
N CYS A 162 -14.37 -15.15 -2.01
CA CYS A 162 -15.63 -14.79 -1.36
C CYS A 162 -16.45 -15.98 -0.86
N GLY A 163 -15.85 -17.16 -0.70
CA GLY A 163 -16.52 -18.34 -0.12
C GLY A 163 -17.50 -19.06 -1.04
N GLY A 164 -17.35 -18.95 -2.36
CA GLY A 164 -18.21 -19.62 -3.35
C GLY A 164 -17.56 -20.81 -4.02
N THR A 165 -18.34 -21.58 -4.80
CA THR A 165 -17.83 -22.62 -5.67
C THR A 165 -16.86 -22.01 -6.70
N PRO A 166 -15.68 -22.61 -6.93
CA PRO A 166 -14.77 -22.18 -7.99
C PRO A 166 -15.46 -22.15 -9.34
N GLU A 167 -15.49 -20.97 -9.97
CA GLU A 167 -16.16 -20.74 -11.26
C GLU A 167 -15.27 -19.99 -12.23
N MET A 168 -15.46 -20.24 -13.52
CA MET A 168 -14.78 -19.57 -14.61
C MET A 168 -15.75 -19.24 -15.73
N HIS A 169 -15.47 -18.22 -16.52
CA HIS A 169 -16.08 -18.04 -17.85
C HIS A 169 -15.02 -17.66 -18.87
N VAL A 170 -15.23 -18.05 -20.12
CA VAL A 170 -14.39 -17.68 -21.26
C VAL A 170 -15.09 -16.55 -22.02
N SER A 171 -14.38 -15.45 -22.24
CA SER A 171 -14.91 -14.28 -22.96
C SER A 171 -14.71 -14.39 -24.46
N PHE A 172 -13.54 -14.89 -24.91
CA PHE A 172 -13.26 -15.21 -26.30
C PHE A 172 -12.11 -16.21 -26.44
N ALA A 173 -12.02 -16.84 -27.63
CA ALA A 173 -10.86 -17.61 -28.04
C ALA A 173 -10.59 -17.33 -29.52
N VAL A 174 -9.31 -17.14 -29.89
CA VAL A 174 -8.90 -16.83 -31.25
C VAL A 174 -7.59 -17.56 -31.62
N LEU A 175 -7.38 -17.85 -32.93
CA LEU A 175 -6.05 -18.14 -33.45
C LEU A 175 -5.40 -16.82 -33.88
N LEU A 176 -4.23 -16.55 -33.40
CA LEU A 176 -3.34 -15.50 -33.90
C LEU A 176 -2.49 -16.09 -35.04
N VAL A 177 -2.44 -15.38 -36.15
CA VAL A 177 -1.72 -15.78 -37.36
C VAL A 177 -0.52 -14.87 -37.52
N SER A 178 0.69 -15.44 -37.48
CA SER A 178 1.92 -14.74 -37.81
C SER A 178 2.49 -15.32 -39.08
N PRO A 179 2.55 -14.54 -40.17
CA PRO A 179 3.04 -15.03 -41.44
C PRO A 179 4.52 -15.37 -41.39
N PRO A 180 5.04 -16.21 -42.35
CA PRO A 180 6.47 -16.47 -42.43
C PRO A 180 7.25 -15.20 -42.76
N GLU A 181 8.52 -15.14 -42.36
CA GLU A 181 9.37 -13.93 -42.54
C GLU A 181 9.50 -13.42 -43.99
N SER A 182 9.24 -14.29 -44.96
CA SER A 182 9.24 -13.93 -46.37
C SER A 182 8.05 -13.05 -46.80
N ARG A 183 7.05 -12.89 -45.94
CA ARG A 183 5.82 -12.13 -46.20
C ARG A 183 5.69 -10.96 -45.20
N PRO A 184 5.09 -9.82 -45.61
CA PRO A 184 4.77 -8.74 -44.67
C PRO A 184 3.72 -9.21 -43.64
N ASP A 185 3.88 -8.75 -42.42
CA ASP A 185 2.96 -9.09 -41.34
C ASP A 185 1.92 -7.95 -41.12
N PRO A 186 0.63 -8.19 -41.45
CA PRO A 186 -0.39 -7.17 -41.30
C PRO A 186 -0.56 -6.72 -39.85
N SER A 187 -0.28 -7.58 -38.86
CA SER A 187 -0.41 -7.24 -37.44
C SER A 187 0.67 -6.25 -36.99
N VAL A 188 1.88 -6.34 -37.54
CA VAL A 188 2.97 -5.39 -37.25
C VAL A 188 2.66 -4.04 -37.85
N LEU A 189 2.29 -4.01 -39.13
CA LEU A 189 1.93 -2.75 -39.81
C LEU A 189 0.76 -2.06 -39.11
N ARG A 190 -0.25 -2.84 -38.68
CA ARG A 190 -1.37 -2.31 -37.86
C ARG A 190 -0.88 -1.64 -36.59
N GLN A 191 0.01 -2.29 -35.82
CA GLN A 191 0.52 -1.74 -34.57
C GLN A 191 1.40 -0.50 -34.81
N GLU A 192 2.19 -0.48 -35.89
CA GLU A 192 2.97 0.72 -36.28
C GLU A 192 2.07 1.89 -36.64
N ILE A 193 0.97 1.66 -37.39
CA ILE A 193 -0.02 2.68 -37.72
C ILE A 193 -0.68 3.21 -36.45
N LEU A 194 -1.13 2.35 -35.53
CA LEU A 194 -1.72 2.74 -34.26
C LEU A 194 -0.75 3.56 -33.40
N ALA A 195 0.51 3.15 -33.33
CA ALA A 195 1.54 3.89 -32.60
C ALA A 195 1.81 5.25 -33.24
N ALA A 196 1.87 5.31 -34.57
CA ALA A 196 2.05 6.56 -35.30
C ALA A 196 0.86 7.52 -35.09
N GLU A 197 -0.38 7.03 -35.19
CA GLU A 197 -1.60 7.80 -34.93
C GLU A 197 -1.57 8.48 -33.55
N LEU A 198 -1.17 7.77 -32.51
CA LEU A 198 -1.04 8.31 -31.17
C LEU A 198 0.05 9.38 -31.03
N LEU A 199 1.13 9.28 -31.82
CA LEU A 199 2.34 10.08 -31.64
C LEU A 199 2.49 11.23 -32.64
N VAL A 200 1.92 11.16 -33.87
CA VAL A 200 2.09 12.22 -34.88
C VAL A 200 1.62 13.59 -34.42
N GLY A 201 0.65 13.63 -33.50
CA GLY A 201 0.10 14.81 -32.88
C GLY A 201 0.74 15.25 -31.56
N ALA A 202 1.70 14.52 -31.03
CA ALA A 202 2.28 14.77 -29.71
C ALA A 202 3.02 16.12 -29.63
N TYR A 203 3.57 16.59 -30.75
CA TYR A 203 4.18 17.92 -30.90
C TYR A 203 3.50 18.73 -31.98
N PRO A 204 3.28 20.05 -31.79
CA PRO A 204 2.61 20.89 -32.77
C PRO A 204 3.43 21.06 -34.05
N ASP A 205 4.74 21.27 -33.94
CA ASP A 205 5.61 21.51 -35.08
C ASP A 205 5.71 20.29 -36.01
N GLY A 206 5.45 20.50 -37.29
CA GLY A 206 5.47 19.42 -38.29
C GLY A 206 4.28 18.43 -38.20
N LYS A 207 3.29 18.66 -37.34
CA LYS A 207 2.10 17.78 -37.17
C LYS A 207 1.40 17.50 -38.50
N ALA A 208 1.12 18.55 -39.29
CA ALA A 208 0.41 18.42 -40.56
C ALA A 208 1.18 17.54 -41.57
N GLN A 209 2.49 17.68 -41.62
CA GLN A 209 3.33 16.88 -42.52
C GLN A 209 3.34 15.41 -42.08
N ARG A 210 3.50 15.14 -40.78
CA ARG A 210 3.45 13.77 -40.23
C ARG A 210 2.08 13.11 -40.46
N GLN A 211 1.01 13.88 -40.30
CA GLN A 211 -0.33 13.41 -40.61
C GLN A 211 -0.48 12.98 -42.08
N GLN A 212 0.00 13.81 -43.02
CA GLN A 212 -0.01 13.50 -44.44
C GLN A 212 0.80 12.23 -44.77
N GLN A 213 1.93 12.02 -44.10
CA GLN A 213 2.74 10.80 -44.25
C GLN A 213 1.99 9.55 -43.80
N LEU A 214 1.31 9.64 -42.61
CA LEU A 214 0.47 8.56 -42.09
C LEU A 214 -0.71 8.26 -43.02
N ASP A 215 -1.43 9.29 -43.48
CA ASP A 215 -2.54 9.17 -44.44
C ASP A 215 -2.10 8.47 -45.74
N ALA A 216 -0.94 8.84 -46.25
CA ALA A 216 -0.39 8.25 -47.44
C ALA A 216 -0.01 6.77 -47.27
N ALA A 217 0.45 6.39 -46.07
CA ALA A 217 0.75 4.98 -45.75
C ALA A 217 -0.53 4.15 -45.69
N VAL A 218 -1.53 4.63 -44.96
CA VAL A 218 -2.82 3.90 -44.82
C VAL A 218 -3.53 3.74 -46.16
N LYS A 219 -3.54 4.79 -47.00
CA LYS A 219 -4.13 4.76 -48.37
C LYS A 219 -3.41 3.80 -49.33
N ALA A 220 -2.19 3.39 -49.06
CA ALA A 220 -1.45 2.47 -49.91
C ALA A 220 -1.90 1.00 -49.72
N ILE A 221 -2.66 0.69 -48.68
CA ILE A 221 -3.14 -0.66 -48.37
C ILE A 221 -4.34 -1.00 -49.27
N ASP A 222 -4.19 -2.04 -50.09
CA ASP A 222 -5.22 -2.49 -51.04
C ASP A 222 -6.14 -3.57 -50.41
N LEU A 223 -7.18 -3.14 -49.67
CA LEU A 223 -8.16 -4.02 -49.12
C LEU A 223 -8.98 -4.79 -50.21
N THR A 224 -9.08 -4.27 -51.43
CA THR A 224 -9.79 -4.95 -52.51
C THR A 224 -9.04 -6.18 -52.96
N ALA A 225 -7.71 -6.14 -52.97
CA ALA A 225 -6.87 -7.33 -53.25
C ALA A 225 -7.08 -8.38 -52.14
N LEU A 226 -7.14 -7.98 -50.87
CA LEU A 226 -7.43 -8.88 -49.74
C LEU A 226 -8.81 -9.56 -49.91
N ASP A 227 -9.85 -8.77 -50.23
CA ASP A 227 -11.23 -9.27 -50.40
C ASP A 227 -11.34 -10.27 -51.57
N LYS A 228 -10.46 -10.17 -52.56
CA LYS A 228 -10.39 -11.11 -53.71
C LYS A 228 -9.49 -12.32 -53.44
N GLY A 229 -8.82 -12.38 -52.30
CA GLY A 229 -7.79 -13.39 -52.01
C GLY A 229 -6.54 -13.28 -52.89
N ASP A 230 -6.29 -12.10 -53.52
CA ASP A 230 -5.07 -11.82 -54.28
C ASP A 230 -3.95 -11.47 -53.30
N GLN A 231 -3.36 -12.52 -52.74
CA GLN A 231 -2.32 -12.40 -51.72
C GLN A 231 -1.08 -11.65 -52.20
N ALA A 232 -0.68 -11.82 -53.48
CA ALA A 232 0.54 -11.19 -54.01
C ALA A 232 0.37 -9.66 -54.10
N THR A 233 -0.77 -9.20 -54.63
CA THR A 233 -1.11 -7.79 -54.71
C THR A 233 -1.29 -7.16 -53.33
N PHE A 234 -1.92 -7.88 -52.38
CA PHE A 234 -2.08 -7.42 -51.01
C PHE A 234 -0.73 -7.29 -50.31
N ASP A 235 0.13 -8.30 -50.37
CA ASP A 235 1.48 -8.26 -49.81
C ASP A 235 2.34 -7.10 -50.40
N ALA A 236 2.19 -6.84 -51.69
CA ALA A 236 2.86 -5.70 -52.32
C ALA A 236 2.32 -4.35 -51.84
N SER A 237 1.02 -4.26 -51.56
CA SER A 237 0.41 -3.04 -50.98
C SER A 237 0.87 -2.78 -49.54
N LEU A 238 1.01 -3.83 -48.71
CA LEU A 238 1.57 -3.72 -47.38
C LEU A 238 3.02 -3.22 -47.41
N LYS A 239 3.86 -3.74 -48.29
CA LYS A 239 5.23 -3.25 -48.51
C LYS A 239 5.26 -1.78 -48.95
N ALA A 240 4.35 -1.37 -49.82
CA ALA A 240 4.24 0.02 -50.26
C ALA A 240 3.77 0.95 -49.12
N ALA A 241 2.85 0.46 -48.25
CA ALA A 241 2.43 1.18 -47.06
C ALA A 241 3.57 1.34 -46.07
N GLN A 242 4.33 0.28 -45.79
CA GLN A 242 5.51 0.31 -44.93
C GLN A 242 6.55 1.33 -45.45
N ALA A 243 6.88 1.32 -46.73
CA ALA A 243 7.84 2.27 -47.29
C ALA A 243 7.43 3.75 -47.13
N LYS A 244 6.11 4.03 -47.12
CA LYS A 244 5.60 5.38 -46.86
C LYS A 244 5.61 5.70 -45.36
N LEU A 245 5.30 4.73 -44.53
CA LEU A 245 5.31 4.88 -43.07
C LEU A 245 6.73 5.09 -42.52
N ASP A 246 7.75 4.54 -43.20
CA ASP A 246 9.17 4.72 -42.89
C ASP A 246 9.60 6.18 -42.85
N ALA A 247 8.92 7.08 -43.55
CA ALA A 247 9.15 8.53 -43.45
C ALA A 247 8.93 9.11 -42.04
N LEU A 248 8.13 8.43 -41.21
CA LEU A 248 7.91 8.81 -39.82
C LEU A 248 8.99 8.27 -38.86
N LYS A 249 9.83 7.33 -39.31
CA LYS A 249 10.82 6.68 -38.44
C LYS A 249 11.74 7.63 -37.69
N PRO A 250 12.32 8.68 -38.32
CA PRO A 250 13.17 9.63 -37.60
C PRO A 250 12.46 10.38 -36.49
N TYR A 251 11.17 10.68 -36.65
CA TYR A 251 10.34 11.30 -35.61
C TYR A 251 10.00 10.30 -34.49
N MET A 252 9.56 9.08 -34.82
CA MET A 252 9.21 8.07 -33.85
C MET A 252 10.41 7.68 -32.96
N LYS A 253 11.60 7.63 -33.52
CA LYS A 253 12.84 7.29 -32.79
C LYS A 253 13.35 8.39 -31.85
N GLN A 254 12.74 9.59 -31.84
CA GLN A 254 13.01 10.59 -30.81
C GLN A 254 12.44 10.18 -29.46
N PHE A 255 11.36 9.40 -29.44
CA PHE A 255 10.81 8.87 -28.21
C PHE A 255 11.57 7.62 -27.78
N THR A 256 11.89 7.53 -26.48
CA THR A 256 12.58 6.36 -25.92
C THR A 256 11.79 5.79 -24.75
N VAL A 257 11.44 4.52 -24.86
CA VAL A 257 10.84 3.73 -23.80
C VAL A 257 11.94 2.93 -23.09
N LYS A 258 12.22 3.27 -21.85
CA LYS A 258 13.11 2.52 -20.97
C LYS A 258 12.28 1.45 -20.28
N ALA A 259 12.26 0.25 -20.83
CA ALA A 259 11.53 -0.88 -20.29
C ALA A 259 12.29 -1.47 -19.10
N VAL A 260 11.70 -1.37 -17.92
CA VAL A 260 12.26 -1.86 -16.65
C VAL A 260 11.43 -3.04 -16.20
N GLY A 261 12.01 -4.24 -16.24
CA GLY A 261 11.38 -5.45 -15.76
C GLY A 261 11.18 -5.39 -14.25
N ASN A 262 9.99 -5.69 -13.77
CA ASN A 262 9.61 -5.56 -12.37
C ASN A 262 8.56 -6.61 -11.99
N SER A 263 8.43 -6.86 -10.71
CA SER A 263 7.29 -7.56 -10.12
C SER A 263 7.05 -6.96 -8.73
N HIS A 264 5.95 -6.24 -8.58
CA HIS A 264 5.46 -5.89 -7.26
C HIS A 264 4.91 -7.17 -6.61
N ILE A 265 5.28 -7.44 -5.34
CA ILE A 265 4.85 -8.65 -4.62
C ILE A 265 4.34 -8.24 -3.25
N ASP A 266 3.05 -8.46 -3.02
CA ASP A 266 2.45 -8.22 -1.71
C ASP A 266 2.91 -9.27 -0.70
N MET A 267 3.51 -8.79 0.41
CA MET A 267 4.06 -9.65 1.47
C MET A 267 2.99 -10.46 2.21
N ALA A 268 1.77 -9.95 2.26
CA ALA A 268 0.54 -10.59 2.71
C ALA A 268 -0.62 -9.66 2.34
N TRP A 269 -1.63 -10.17 1.67
CA TRP A 269 -2.83 -9.42 1.27
C TRP A 269 -4.05 -10.33 1.23
N LEU A 270 -4.45 -10.85 0.07
CA LEU A 270 -5.51 -11.87 -0.07
C LEU A 270 -4.97 -13.29 0.18
N TRP A 271 -3.74 -13.39 0.60
CA TRP A 271 -3.01 -14.59 0.98
C TRP A 271 -2.09 -14.32 2.18
N PRO A 272 -1.68 -15.37 2.92
CA PRO A 272 -0.79 -15.23 4.07
C PRO A 272 0.69 -15.10 3.67
N GLU A 273 1.52 -14.62 4.60
CA GLU A 273 2.99 -14.54 4.46
C GLU A 273 3.62 -15.86 3.98
N THR A 274 3.12 -16.99 4.45
CA THR A 274 3.66 -18.31 4.08
C THR A 274 3.51 -18.63 2.60
N GLU A 275 2.45 -18.15 1.96
CA GLU A 275 2.24 -18.25 0.52
C GLU A 275 3.19 -17.33 -0.24
N THR A 276 3.40 -16.10 0.26
CA THR A 276 4.30 -15.13 -0.37
C THR A 276 5.73 -15.65 -0.52
N VAL A 277 6.21 -16.45 0.43
CA VAL A 277 7.55 -17.07 0.33
C VAL A 277 7.66 -17.91 -0.96
N GLU A 278 6.63 -18.68 -1.28
CA GLU A 278 6.58 -19.49 -2.51
C GLU A 278 6.41 -18.62 -3.76
N VAL A 279 5.61 -17.56 -3.66
CA VAL A 279 5.44 -16.57 -4.74
C VAL A 279 6.77 -15.91 -5.09
N VAL A 280 7.54 -15.45 -4.10
CA VAL A 280 8.89 -14.88 -4.30
C VAL A 280 9.81 -15.91 -4.94
N ARG A 281 9.83 -17.15 -4.44
CA ARG A 281 10.64 -18.24 -5.02
C ARG A 281 10.31 -18.45 -6.50
N ASN A 282 9.04 -18.53 -6.82
CA ASN A 282 8.59 -18.79 -8.19
C ASN A 282 8.92 -17.62 -9.12
N THR A 283 8.64 -16.39 -8.68
CA THR A 283 8.92 -15.17 -9.44
C THR A 283 10.40 -15.00 -9.70
N PHE A 284 11.24 -15.06 -8.65
CA PHE A 284 12.68 -14.88 -8.78
C PHE A 284 13.33 -16.02 -9.58
N GLY A 285 12.85 -17.26 -9.38
CA GLY A 285 13.31 -18.41 -10.18
C GLY A 285 12.97 -18.28 -11.67
N THR A 286 11.77 -17.81 -12.00
CA THR A 286 11.34 -17.54 -13.38
C THR A 286 12.19 -16.43 -14.00
N VAL A 287 12.39 -15.33 -13.28
CA VAL A 287 13.23 -14.21 -13.74
C VAL A 287 14.67 -14.67 -14.04
N LEU A 288 15.28 -15.47 -13.16
CA LEU A 288 16.61 -16.02 -13.38
C LEU A 288 16.66 -16.95 -14.62
N GLN A 289 15.61 -17.76 -14.85
CA GLN A 289 15.52 -18.56 -16.05
C GLN A 289 15.42 -17.69 -17.30
N LEU A 290 14.57 -16.65 -17.29
CA LEU A 290 14.47 -15.68 -18.38
C LEU A 290 15.79 -14.94 -18.63
N MET A 291 16.56 -14.63 -17.59
CA MET A 291 17.90 -14.04 -17.75
C MET A 291 18.89 -14.98 -18.45
N ARG A 292 18.75 -16.29 -18.32
CA ARG A 292 19.56 -17.25 -19.08
C ARG A 292 19.17 -17.32 -20.55
N GLU A 293 17.88 -17.15 -20.85
CA GLU A 293 17.31 -17.22 -22.21
C GLU A 293 17.50 -15.89 -22.98
N TYR A 294 17.45 -14.75 -22.27
CA TYR A 294 17.49 -13.40 -22.83
C TYR A 294 18.65 -12.60 -22.22
N PRO A 295 19.81 -12.56 -22.89
CA PRO A 295 21.05 -11.96 -22.34
C PRO A 295 20.91 -10.48 -21.98
N ASP A 296 20.12 -9.69 -22.73
CA ASP A 296 19.94 -8.26 -22.52
C ASP A 296 18.85 -7.92 -21.51
N PHE A 297 18.06 -8.91 -21.06
CA PHE A 297 16.99 -8.73 -20.10
C PHE A 297 17.53 -8.27 -18.74
N LYS A 298 16.86 -7.26 -18.16
CA LYS A 298 17.14 -6.69 -16.83
C LYS A 298 15.91 -6.73 -15.97
N PHE A 299 16.11 -6.91 -14.68
CA PHE A 299 15.04 -6.98 -13.69
C PHE A 299 15.34 -6.08 -12.49
N THR A 300 14.31 -5.43 -11.95
CA THR A 300 14.40 -4.52 -10.80
C THR A 300 13.46 -5.02 -9.71
N ALA A 301 13.95 -5.17 -8.49
CA ALA A 301 13.14 -5.61 -7.35
C ALA A 301 13.51 -4.89 -6.05
N SER A 302 12.51 -4.69 -5.21
CA SER A 302 12.58 -4.05 -3.89
C SER A 302 12.49 -5.06 -2.75
N ALA A 303 12.37 -4.54 -1.52
CA ALA A 303 12.01 -5.24 -0.28
C ALA A 303 13.03 -6.28 0.20
N ALA A 304 13.84 -5.90 1.20
CA ALA A 304 14.89 -6.76 1.76
C ALA A 304 14.35 -8.10 2.28
N GLN A 305 13.13 -8.13 2.83
CA GLN A 305 12.50 -9.33 3.36
C GLN A 305 12.37 -10.44 2.30
N ALA A 306 12.09 -10.11 1.04
CA ALA A 306 12.00 -11.09 -0.04
C ALA A 306 13.34 -11.82 -0.27
N TYR A 307 14.43 -11.08 -0.21
CA TYR A 307 15.78 -11.65 -0.36
C TYR A 307 16.21 -12.47 0.86
N VAL A 308 15.79 -12.07 2.07
CA VAL A 308 16.03 -12.87 3.28
C VAL A 308 15.36 -14.24 3.17
N TRP A 309 14.14 -14.33 2.68
CA TRP A 309 13.51 -15.63 2.47
C TRP A 309 14.25 -16.50 1.45
N MET A 310 14.82 -15.88 0.39
CA MET A 310 15.63 -16.61 -0.58
C MET A 310 16.95 -17.08 0.03
N GLU A 311 17.63 -16.22 0.80
CA GLU A 311 18.87 -16.57 1.50
C GLU A 311 18.65 -17.75 2.45
N GLU A 312 17.60 -17.71 3.27
CA GLU A 312 17.35 -18.71 4.31
C GLU A 312 16.80 -20.03 3.77
N LYS A 313 15.90 -19.98 2.79
CA LYS A 313 15.13 -21.15 2.34
C LYS A 313 15.55 -21.68 0.97
N TYR A 314 16.07 -20.82 0.10
CA TYR A 314 16.41 -21.14 -1.29
C TYR A 314 17.77 -20.58 -1.70
N PRO A 315 18.87 -20.98 -1.01
CA PRO A 315 20.20 -20.37 -1.18
C PRO A 315 20.75 -20.45 -2.60
N ALA A 316 20.37 -21.45 -3.39
CA ALA A 316 20.77 -21.55 -4.80
C ALA A 316 20.21 -20.38 -5.63
N ILE A 317 18.94 -20.00 -5.42
CA ILE A 317 18.32 -18.83 -6.05
C ILE A 317 19.04 -17.57 -5.58
N PHE A 318 19.28 -17.44 -4.28
CA PHE A 318 19.96 -16.28 -3.72
C PHE A 318 21.35 -16.07 -4.32
N HIS A 319 22.18 -17.12 -4.42
CA HIS A 319 23.51 -17.03 -5.03
C HIS A 319 23.48 -16.68 -6.52
N GLU A 320 22.49 -17.13 -7.27
CA GLU A 320 22.34 -16.71 -8.66
C GLU A 320 21.93 -15.22 -8.75
N ILE A 321 21.05 -14.75 -7.85
CA ILE A 321 20.73 -13.32 -7.76
C ILE A 321 22.00 -12.49 -7.50
N GLU A 322 22.89 -12.91 -6.58
CA GLU A 322 24.18 -12.22 -6.33
C GLU A 322 25.01 -12.09 -7.61
N GLN A 323 25.02 -13.11 -8.45
CA GLN A 323 25.73 -13.06 -9.74
C GLN A 323 25.09 -12.05 -10.70
N ARG A 324 23.73 -12.07 -10.83
CA ARG A 324 23.02 -11.12 -11.72
C ARG A 324 23.14 -9.68 -11.26
N VAL A 325 23.20 -9.44 -9.94
CA VAL A 325 23.49 -8.10 -9.38
C VAL A 325 24.88 -7.64 -9.79
N LYS A 326 25.90 -8.49 -9.67
CA LYS A 326 27.29 -8.18 -10.11
C LYS A 326 27.40 -7.91 -11.61
N GLU A 327 26.58 -8.58 -12.42
CA GLU A 327 26.48 -8.37 -13.87
C GLU A 327 25.74 -7.06 -14.23
N GLY A 328 25.07 -6.40 -13.27
CA GLY A 328 24.23 -5.22 -13.50
C GLY A 328 22.92 -5.53 -14.23
N ARG A 329 22.49 -6.79 -14.21
CA ARG A 329 21.25 -7.28 -14.83
C ARG A 329 20.10 -7.40 -13.83
N TRP A 330 20.40 -7.52 -12.54
CA TRP A 330 19.45 -7.48 -11.44
C TRP A 330 19.69 -6.21 -10.63
N GLU A 331 18.74 -5.29 -10.66
CA GLU A 331 18.80 -4.04 -9.93
C GLU A 331 18.05 -4.14 -8.61
N ILE A 332 18.67 -3.71 -7.53
CA ILE A 332 18.07 -3.62 -6.20
C ILE A 332 17.64 -2.17 -5.97
N VAL A 333 16.35 -1.95 -5.65
CA VAL A 333 15.75 -0.66 -5.37
C VAL A 333 15.04 -0.64 -4.00
N GLY A 334 14.41 0.49 -3.65
CA GLY A 334 13.61 0.67 -2.44
C GLY A 334 14.45 0.98 -1.21
N GLY A 335 15.37 0.09 -0.88
CA GLY A 335 16.26 0.25 0.27
C GLY A 335 15.57 0.09 1.62
N MET A 336 14.30 -0.29 1.67
CA MET A 336 13.50 -0.55 2.87
C MET A 336 13.39 -2.04 3.17
N TRP A 337 12.99 -2.39 4.40
CA TRP A 337 12.80 -3.76 4.83
C TRP A 337 11.64 -4.43 4.07
N VAL A 338 10.51 -3.75 3.97
CA VAL A 338 9.36 -4.05 3.11
C VAL A 338 8.97 -2.79 2.35
N GLU A 339 7.92 -2.81 1.54
CA GLU A 339 7.22 -1.62 1.03
C GLU A 339 6.11 -1.24 2.01
N PRO A 340 6.37 -0.38 3.02
CA PRO A 340 5.47 -0.16 4.13
C PRO A 340 4.35 0.83 3.80
N ASP A 341 3.34 0.89 4.67
CA ASP A 341 2.55 2.11 4.83
C ASP A 341 3.47 3.27 5.21
N LEU A 342 3.26 4.43 4.61
CA LEU A 342 4.13 5.60 4.76
C LEU A 342 3.44 6.78 5.47
N ASN A 343 2.32 6.53 6.14
CA ASN A 343 1.56 7.51 6.91
C ASN A 343 1.42 7.12 8.39
N LEU A 344 1.13 5.86 8.69
CA LEU A 344 0.82 5.36 10.03
C LEU A 344 2.05 5.08 10.90
N PRO A 345 3.18 4.54 10.38
CA PRO A 345 4.40 4.36 11.16
C PRO A 345 4.93 5.70 11.70
N ASP A 346 5.64 5.64 12.84
CA ASP A 346 6.37 6.81 13.32
C ASP A 346 7.64 7.10 12.49
N GLY A 347 8.24 8.28 12.69
CA GLY A 347 9.43 8.69 11.94
C GLY A 347 10.63 7.76 12.17
N GLU A 348 10.78 7.21 13.37
CA GLU A 348 11.86 6.27 13.69
C GLU A 348 11.67 4.94 12.95
N SER A 349 10.45 4.43 12.88
CA SER A 349 10.14 3.24 12.08
C SER A 349 10.49 3.42 10.60
N LEU A 350 10.16 4.59 10.01
CA LEU A 350 10.52 4.89 8.62
C LEU A 350 12.04 4.92 8.40
N VAL A 351 12.78 5.51 9.35
CA VAL A 351 14.25 5.47 9.34
C VAL A 351 14.75 4.03 9.45
N ARG A 352 14.16 3.20 10.30
CA ARG A 352 14.56 1.79 10.48
C ARG A 352 14.19 0.89 9.33
N GLN A 353 13.09 1.15 8.62
CA GLN A 353 12.80 0.50 7.34
C GLN A 353 14.02 0.63 6.39
N ILE A 354 14.53 1.86 6.24
CA ILE A 354 15.69 2.14 5.39
C ILE A 354 16.99 1.58 6.00
N PHE A 355 17.18 1.73 7.31
CA PHE A 355 18.38 1.26 7.99
C PHE A 355 18.57 -0.25 7.83
N TYR A 356 17.52 -1.05 8.15
CA TYR A 356 17.61 -2.51 8.05
C TYR A 356 17.68 -2.96 6.58
N GLY A 357 16.94 -2.34 5.69
CA GLY A 357 16.97 -2.68 4.27
C GLY A 357 18.31 -2.36 3.61
N LYS A 358 18.80 -1.12 3.74
CA LYS A 358 20.12 -0.73 3.15
C LYS A 358 21.28 -1.51 3.77
N ARG A 359 21.27 -1.72 5.10
CA ARG A 359 22.29 -2.52 5.78
C ARG A 359 22.34 -3.95 5.22
N TYR A 360 21.19 -4.57 5.03
CA TYR A 360 21.09 -5.91 4.44
C TYR A 360 21.68 -5.95 3.02
N PHE A 361 21.24 -5.04 2.15
CA PHE A 361 21.71 -4.98 0.77
C PHE A 361 23.20 -4.66 0.66
N GLN A 362 23.71 -3.77 1.50
CA GLN A 362 25.13 -3.47 1.56
C GLN A 362 25.96 -4.68 1.99
N GLN A 363 25.50 -5.40 3.03
CA GLN A 363 26.21 -6.56 3.57
C GLN A 363 26.21 -7.76 2.62
N LYS A 364 25.10 -8.02 1.93
CA LYS A 364 24.91 -9.21 1.09
C LYS A 364 25.35 -9.00 -0.37
N PHE A 365 25.08 -7.85 -0.92
CA PHE A 365 25.29 -7.56 -2.33
C PHE A 365 26.34 -6.47 -2.60
N GLY A 366 26.81 -5.75 -1.57
CA GLY A 366 27.68 -4.59 -1.73
C GLY A 366 26.99 -3.37 -2.35
N VAL A 367 25.67 -3.36 -2.42
CA VAL A 367 24.88 -2.32 -3.08
C VAL A 367 24.43 -1.27 -2.07
N ASN A 368 24.78 0.00 -2.33
CA ASN A 368 24.21 1.14 -1.62
C ASN A 368 23.00 1.67 -2.39
N VAL A 369 21.82 1.21 -2.02
CA VAL A 369 20.55 1.59 -2.67
C VAL A 369 20.28 3.08 -2.48
N ASN A 370 19.99 3.80 -3.58
CA ASN A 370 19.69 5.23 -3.58
C ASN A 370 18.35 5.60 -4.26
N ILE A 371 17.53 4.62 -4.58
CA ILE A 371 16.19 4.82 -5.17
C ILE A 371 15.16 4.31 -4.18
N GLY A 372 14.29 5.21 -3.66
CA GLY A 372 13.10 4.85 -2.92
C GLY A 372 12.03 4.29 -3.88
N TRP A 373 11.39 3.18 -3.49
CA TRP A 373 10.49 2.43 -4.35
C TRP A 373 9.31 1.90 -3.56
N ASN A 374 8.16 2.55 -3.71
CA ASN A 374 6.90 2.17 -3.07
C ASN A 374 5.75 2.39 -4.06
N PRO A 375 5.59 1.51 -5.05
CA PRO A 375 4.62 1.72 -6.13
C PRO A 375 3.18 1.70 -5.65
N ASP A 376 2.87 0.94 -4.60
CA ASP A 376 1.50 0.65 -4.18
C ASP A 376 1.10 1.15 -2.79
N SER A 377 1.97 1.81 -2.02
CA SER A 377 1.60 2.38 -0.71
C SER A 377 0.51 3.46 -0.83
N PHE A 378 -0.36 3.56 0.19
CA PHE A 378 -1.61 4.32 0.13
C PHE A 378 -1.46 5.78 0.55
N GLY A 379 -0.49 6.46 -0.01
CA GLY A 379 -0.13 7.85 0.28
C GLY A 379 1.17 7.97 1.07
N TYR A 380 1.71 9.18 1.11
CA TYR A 380 3.09 9.41 1.52
C TYR A 380 3.19 10.71 2.32
N ASN A 381 3.67 10.65 3.56
CA ASN A 381 3.77 11.83 4.42
C ASN A 381 4.81 12.84 3.92
N ALA A 382 4.59 14.12 4.26
CA ALA A 382 5.41 15.23 3.76
C ALA A 382 6.88 15.21 4.23
N GLN A 383 7.24 14.46 5.28
CA GLN A 383 8.60 14.38 5.82
C GLN A 383 9.48 13.37 5.07
N LEU A 384 8.91 12.52 4.24
CA LEU A 384 9.67 11.46 3.55
C LEU A 384 10.84 11.97 2.72
N PRO A 385 10.78 13.07 1.95
CA PRO A 385 11.94 13.58 1.24
C PRO A 385 13.14 13.85 2.16
N GLN A 386 12.91 14.40 3.37
CA GLN A 386 13.96 14.60 4.37
C GLN A 386 14.53 13.26 4.85
N ILE A 387 13.67 12.31 5.22
CA ILE A 387 14.07 10.99 5.73
C ILE A 387 14.89 10.25 4.66
N TYR A 388 14.40 10.20 3.43
CA TYR A 388 15.07 9.54 2.33
C TYR A 388 16.44 10.18 2.03
N LYS A 389 16.49 11.50 1.83
CA LYS A 389 17.75 12.20 1.49
C LYS A 389 18.80 12.06 2.58
N ARG A 390 18.42 12.16 3.86
CA ARG A 390 19.32 11.95 4.99
C ARG A 390 19.79 10.51 5.15
N SER A 391 19.04 9.56 4.60
CA SER A 391 19.38 8.14 4.55
C SER A 391 20.15 7.74 3.28
N GLY A 392 20.53 8.70 2.42
CA GLY A 392 21.24 8.47 1.18
C GLY A 392 20.38 7.82 0.09
N ILE A 393 19.09 8.17 0.04
CA ILE A 393 18.15 7.87 -1.06
C ILE A 393 17.93 9.16 -1.83
N ASP A 394 18.24 9.16 -3.13
CA ASP A 394 18.25 10.36 -3.97
C ASP A 394 16.99 10.54 -4.79
N TYR A 395 16.33 9.46 -5.17
CA TYR A 395 15.18 9.42 -6.06
C TYR A 395 14.03 8.68 -5.40
N PHE A 396 12.80 9.01 -5.81
CA PHE A 396 11.60 8.30 -5.38
C PHE A 396 10.72 7.91 -6.56
N VAL A 397 10.27 6.65 -6.57
CA VAL A 397 9.38 6.09 -7.59
C VAL A 397 8.14 5.53 -6.93
N THR A 398 7.00 6.00 -7.38
CA THR A 398 5.67 5.51 -7.01
C THR A 398 4.67 5.78 -8.13
N GLN A 399 3.50 5.14 -8.11
CA GLN A 399 2.46 5.45 -9.09
C GLN A 399 1.04 5.52 -8.49
N LYS A 400 0.83 5.10 -7.24
CA LYS A 400 -0.51 4.92 -6.64
C LYS A 400 -1.41 6.15 -6.77
N LEU A 401 -0.86 7.36 -6.72
CA LEU A 401 -1.63 8.60 -6.89
C LEU A 401 -2.20 8.79 -8.31
N LEU A 402 -1.78 7.97 -9.28
CA LEU A 402 -2.35 7.96 -10.63
C LEU A 402 -3.66 7.19 -10.75
N TRP A 403 -3.98 6.37 -9.76
CA TRP A 403 -5.30 5.76 -9.67
C TRP A 403 -6.33 6.88 -9.50
N ALA A 404 -7.25 6.96 -10.47
CA ALA A 404 -8.19 8.06 -10.52
C ALA A 404 -9.09 8.08 -9.30
N SER A 405 -9.01 9.14 -8.49
CA SER A 405 -10.08 9.47 -7.56
C SER A 405 -11.04 10.46 -8.24
N GLU A 406 -12.30 10.42 -7.85
CA GLU A 406 -13.33 11.38 -8.30
C GLU A 406 -12.93 12.82 -7.92
N PHE A 407 -12.11 12.98 -6.89
CA PHE A 407 -11.84 14.24 -6.19
C PHE A 407 -10.48 14.85 -6.53
N THR A 408 -9.43 14.04 -6.75
CA THR A 408 -8.09 14.57 -7.01
C THR A 408 -7.39 13.81 -8.13
N LYS A 409 -6.95 14.55 -9.13
CA LYS A 409 -6.01 14.05 -10.14
C LYS A 409 -4.65 14.65 -9.83
N PHE A 410 -3.67 13.82 -9.51
CA PHE A 410 -2.31 14.30 -9.30
C PHE A 410 -1.74 14.81 -10.65
N PRO A 411 -1.26 16.08 -10.71
CA PRO A 411 -1.00 16.73 -12.01
C PRO A 411 0.36 16.40 -12.63
N TYR A 412 1.28 15.81 -11.86
CA TYR A 412 2.67 15.63 -12.27
C TYR A 412 3.05 14.17 -12.46
N ARG A 413 4.05 13.91 -13.30
CA ARG A 413 4.69 12.61 -13.53
C ARG A 413 6.16 12.61 -13.15
N LEU A 414 6.81 13.76 -13.28
CA LEU A 414 8.18 14.01 -12.85
C LEU A 414 8.20 15.39 -12.20
N PHE A 415 8.70 15.49 -10.97
CA PHE A 415 8.66 16.71 -10.17
C PHE A 415 9.65 16.66 -9.02
N TRP A 416 9.91 17.84 -8.42
CA TRP A 416 10.57 17.95 -7.14
C TRP A 416 9.54 17.78 -6.02
N TRP A 417 9.67 16.74 -5.23
CA TRP A 417 8.90 16.59 -3.99
C TRP A 417 9.66 17.25 -2.85
N GLN A 418 9.04 18.23 -2.17
CA GLN A 418 9.68 19.04 -1.13
C GLN A 418 9.07 18.76 0.24
N ALA A 419 9.93 18.45 1.21
CA ALA A 419 9.57 18.35 2.63
C ALA A 419 9.44 19.73 3.29
N PRO A 420 8.80 19.81 4.48
CA PRO A 420 8.66 21.08 5.23
C PRO A 420 9.98 21.76 5.57
N ASP A 421 11.09 21.04 5.72
CA ASP A 421 12.44 21.59 5.96
C ASP A 421 13.11 22.13 4.67
N GLY A 422 12.43 22.08 3.53
CA GLY A 422 12.93 22.51 2.24
C GLY A 422 13.73 21.46 1.46
N THR A 423 13.97 20.28 2.04
CA THR A 423 14.63 19.16 1.35
C THR A 423 13.82 18.73 0.14
N ARG A 424 14.48 18.59 -1.02
CA ARG A 424 13.87 18.18 -2.29
C ARG A 424 14.42 16.84 -2.76
N MET A 425 13.54 16.06 -3.38
CA MET A 425 13.91 14.79 -4.02
C MET A 425 13.20 14.67 -5.36
N MET A 426 13.93 14.21 -6.38
CA MET A 426 13.36 13.95 -7.70
C MET A 426 12.42 12.74 -7.59
N THR A 427 11.17 12.94 -7.98
CA THR A 427 10.11 11.95 -7.88
C THR A 427 9.51 11.67 -9.25
N TYR A 428 9.37 10.40 -9.58
CA TYR A 428 8.83 9.93 -10.86
C TYR A 428 7.66 8.97 -10.65
N PHE A 429 6.59 9.18 -11.44
CA PHE A 429 5.43 8.30 -11.49
C PHE A 429 5.36 7.60 -12.86
N PRO A 430 5.73 6.32 -12.97
CA PRO A 430 5.45 5.52 -14.16
C PRO A 430 3.94 5.39 -14.39
N SER A 431 3.53 5.03 -15.60
CA SER A 431 2.10 4.92 -15.94
C SER A 431 1.37 3.84 -15.14
N ASP A 432 2.09 2.78 -14.78
CA ASP A 432 1.63 1.66 -13.99
C ASP A 432 2.84 0.89 -13.44
N TYR A 433 2.64 -0.05 -12.50
CA TYR A 433 3.70 -0.90 -11.95
C TYR A 433 3.62 -2.37 -12.38
N ALA A 434 2.53 -2.77 -13.06
CA ALA A 434 2.27 -4.16 -13.48
C ALA A 434 1.80 -4.25 -14.95
N ASN A 435 2.47 -3.54 -15.87
CA ASN A 435 2.13 -3.59 -17.28
C ASN A 435 2.66 -4.87 -17.96
N ALA A 436 2.00 -5.28 -19.06
CA ALA A 436 2.64 -6.07 -20.10
C ALA A 436 3.41 -5.17 -21.09
N ILE A 437 4.28 -5.74 -21.90
CA ILE A 437 4.84 -5.05 -23.07
C ILE A 437 3.76 -4.94 -24.16
N ASP A 438 2.88 -3.96 -23.99
CA ASP A 438 1.82 -3.62 -24.93
C ASP A 438 2.25 -2.43 -25.80
N THR A 439 2.39 -2.66 -27.08
CA THR A 439 2.92 -1.67 -28.04
C THR A 439 2.04 -0.44 -28.17
N VAL A 440 0.71 -0.59 -28.15
CA VAL A 440 -0.23 0.52 -28.25
C VAL A 440 -0.25 1.32 -26.95
N LYS A 441 -0.25 0.64 -25.79
CA LYS A 441 -0.18 1.31 -24.48
C LYS A 441 1.13 2.09 -24.33
N MET A 442 2.27 1.48 -24.68
CA MET A 442 3.57 2.17 -24.62
C MET A 442 3.60 3.41 -25.53
N ALA A 443 3.01 3.34 -26.73
CA ALA A 443 2.92 4.50 -27.63
C ALA A 443 2.02 5.60 -27.04
N ARG A 444 0.88 5.22 -26.45
CA ARG A 444 -0.03 6.15 -25.76
C ARG A 444 0.63 6.81 -24.55
N ASP A 445 1.34 6.03 -23.76
CA ASP A 445 2.09 6.56 -22.62
C ASP A 445 3.21 7.49 -23.09
N SER A 446 3.92 7.16 -24.18
CA SER A 446 4.91 8.03 -24.79
C SER A 446 4.31 9.34 -25.29
N ALA A 447 3.09 9.32 -25.86
CA ALA A 447 2.36 10.51 -26.27
C ALA A 447 1.94 11.39 -25.07
N THR A 448 1.81 10.83 -23.88
CA THR A 448 1.51 11.54 -22.64
C THR A 448 2.77 12.13 -22.01
N TYR A 449 3.82 11.32 -21.88
CA TYR A 449 5.06 11.72 -21.21
C TYR A 449 5.93 12.66 -22.08
N GLY A 450 5.98 12.44 -23.40
CA GLY A 450 6.75 13.26 -24.31
C GLY A 450 6.41 14.76 -24.25
N PRO A 451 5.13 15.16 -24.40
CA PRO A 451 4.72 16.57 -24.27
C PRO A 451 4.97 17.15 -22.87
N LEU A 452 4.86 16.35 -21.80
CA LEU A 452 5.20 16.82 -20.44
C LEU A 452 6.69 17.13 -20.33
N MET A 453 7.56 16.24 -20.81
CA MET A 453 9.00 16.45 -20.80
C MET A 453 9.41 17.65 -21.65
N TRP A 454 8.79 17.85 -22.82
CA TRP A 454 9.00 19.02 -23.66
C TRP A 454 8.61 20.32 -22.95
N LYS A 455 7.48 20.32 -22.23
CA LYS A 455 7.02 21.45 -21.41
C LYS A 455 8.03 21.80 -20.31
N TYR A 456 8.60 20.80 -19.64
CA TYR A 456 9.60 21.01 -18.60
C TYR A 456 10.91 21.59 -19.16
N ASN A 457 11.21 21.38 -20.43
CA ASN A 457 12.34 21.96 -21.15
C ASN A 457 12.08 23.38 -21.70
N GLY A 458 11.00 24.04 -21.25
CA GLY A 458 10.69 25.41 -21.71
C GLY A 458 10.09 25.50 -23.10
N GLY A 459 9.71 24.36 -23.71
CA GLY A 459 9.11 24.33 -25.05
C GLY A 459 10.02 24.81 -26.20
N ALA A 460 11.34 24.87 -25.97
CA ALA A 460 12.30 25.31 -26.93
C ALA A 460 12.62 24.25 -28.02
N ASP A 461 13.07 24.67 -29.18
CA ASP A 461 13.37 23.82 -30.34
C ASP A 461 14.49 22.79 -30.13
N SER A 462 15.16 22.82 -28.98
CA SER A 462 16.17 21.86 -28.58
C SER A 462 15.66 21.01 -27.42
N THR A 463 15.22 19.80 -27.70
CA THR A 463 15.07 18.80 -26.66
C THR A 463 16.44 18.39 -26.16
N PRO A 464 16.76 18.57 -24.86
CA PRO A 464 17.98 17.99 -24.30
C PRO A 464 18.00 16.48 -24.54
N ASN A 465 19.17 15.93 -24.85
CA ASN A 465 19.35 14.49 -25.03
C ASN A 465 18.83 13.77 -23.78
N GLY A 466 17.74 13.03 -23.93
CA GLY A 466 17.10 12.29 -22.84
C GLY A 466 15.74 12.81 -22.34
N ALA A 467 15.29 13.99 -22.76
CA ALA A 467 14.03 14.57 -22.29
C ALA A 467 12.76 13.85 -22.79
N LEU A 468 12.83 13.10 -23.89
CA LEU A 468 11.72 12.33 -24.45
C LEU A 468 11.73 10.86 -23.99
N GLN A 469 12.35 10.58 -22.86
CA GLN A 469 12.38 9.25 -22.29
C GLN A 469 11.25 9.05 -21.29
N MET A 470 10.71 7.84 -21.26
CA MET A 470 9.87 7.40 -20.14
C MET A 470 10.39 6.09 -19.58
N MET A 471 10.27 5.90 -18.27
CA MET A 471 10.42 4.60 -17.64
C MET A 471 9.07 3.88 -17.67
N TYR A 472 9.07 2.68 -18.22
CA TYR A 472 7.90 1.82 -18.34
C TYR A 472 8.15 0.54 -17.56
N LEU A 473 7.41 0.35 -16.47
CA LEU A 473 7.51 -0.86 -15.64
C LEU A 473 6.66 -1.96 -16.25
N TYR A 474 7.24 -3.16 -16.42
CA TYR A 474 6.53 -4.29 -16.99
C TYR A 474 6.82 -5.58 -16.23
N GLY A 475 5.82 -6.43 -16.16
CA GLY A 475 5.81 -7.71 -15.47
C GLY A 475 4.55 -7.85 -14.61
N VAL A 476 4.07 -9.08 -14.45
CA VAL A 476 2.93 -9.40 -13.59
C VAL A 476 3.29 -9.10 -12.13
N GLY A 477 2.36 -8.46 -11.39
CA GLY A 477 2.56 -8.02 -10.02
C GLY A 477 1.47 -8.51 -9.06
N ASP A 478 1.43 -7.93 -7.90
CA ASP A 478 0.61 -8.24 -6.73
C ASP A 478 0.90 -9.65 -6.18
N HIS A 479 0.47 -10.71 -6.85
CA HIS A 479 0.80 -12.09 -6.52
C HIS A 479 2.07 -12.58 -7.24
N GLY A 480 2.96 -11.66 -7.63
CA GLY A 480 4.20 -12.00 -8.32
C GLY A 480 4.01 -12.41 -9.79
N GLY A 481 4.97 -13.15 -10.33
CA GLY A 481 5.01 -13.56 -11.74
C GLY A 481 6.15 -12.89 -12.49
N GLY A 482 6.19 -11.56 -12.51
CA GLY A 482 7.21 -10.77 -13.21
C GLY A 482 7.06 -10.80 -14.73
N PRO A 483 8.10 -10.38 -15.48
CA PRO A 483 8.11 -10.41 -16.94
C PRO A 483 7.90 -11.81 -17.52
N THR A 484 7.21 -11.87 -18.64
CA THR A 484 6.91 -13.11 -19.36
C THR A 484 7.78 -13.24 -20.62
N ARG A 485 7.87 -14.46 -21.18
CA ARG A 485 8.50 -14.66 -22.50
C ARG A 485 7.83 -13.81 -23.59
N LEU A 486 6.50 -13.68 -23.54
CA LEU A 486 5.77 -12.85 -24.48
C LEU A 486 6.21 -11.38 -24.42
N ASP A 487 6.41 -10.84 -23.22
CA ASP A 487 6.93 -9.48 -23.04
C ASP A 487 8.31 -9.34 -23.69
N LEU A 488 9.21 -10.27 -23.39
CA LEU A 488 10.58 -10.21 -23.90
C LEU A 488 10.66 -10.42 -25.41
N ASP A 489 9.93 -11.38 -25.98
CA ASP A 489 9.84 -11.61 -27.43
C ASP A 489 9.23 -10.39 -28.13
N THR A 490 8.18 -9.81 -27.56
CA THR A 490 7.57 -8.57 -28.08
C THR A 490 8.56 -7.41 -28.03
N ALA A 491 9.26 -7.23 -26.89
CA ALA A 491 10.28 -6.18 -26.78
C ALA A 491 11.38 -6.34 -27.83
N LEU A 492 11.95 -7.55 -28.01
CA LEU A 492 12.98 -7.82 -29.01
C LEU A 492 12.51 -7.54 -30.44
N ARG A 493 11.25 -7.85 -30.76
CA ARG A 493 10.66 -7.53 -32.06
C ARG A 493 10.61 -6.03 -32.30
N TRP A 494 10.21 -5.24 -31.30
CA TRP A 494 10.05 -3.79 -31.40
C TRP A 494 11.35 -3.00 -31.18
N GLN A 495 12.42 -3.63 -30.75
CA GLN A 495 13.78 -3.07 -30.69
C GLN A 495 14.45 -3.02 -32.06
N LYS A 496 13.95 -3.77 -33.06
CA LYS A 496 14.52 -3.82 -34.40
C LYS A 496 14.58 -2.42 -35.05
N PRO A 497 15.63 -2.10 -35.81
CA PRO A 497 15.82 -0.76 -36.37
C PRO A 497 14.84 -0.47 -37.52
N ASP A 498 14.27 -1.47 -38.17
CA ASP A 498 13.37 -1.37 -39.30
C ASP A 498 11.93 -1.01 -38.91
N VAL A 499 11.52 -1.17 -37.65
CA VAL A 499 10.16 -0.83 -37.19
C VAL A 499 9.96 0.67 -37.01
N VAL A 500 8.76 1.17 -37.39
CA VAL A 500 8.34 2.56 -37.21
C VAL A 500 7.68 2.71 -35.84
N TYR A 501 8.53 2.76 -34.80
CA TYR A 501 8.11 2.75 -33.41
C TYR A 501 9.11 3.54 -32.56
N PRO A 502 8.72 4.04 -31.36
CA PRO A 502 9.67 4.57 -30.38
C PRO A 502 10.88 3.66 -30.17
N LYS A 503 12.00 4.22 -29.77
CA LYS A 503 13.15 3.44 -29.36
C LYS A 503 12.79 2.69 -28.07
N LEU A 504 12.88 1.37 -28.09
CA LEU A 504 12.62 0.51 -26.92
C LEU A 504 13.95 -0.08 -26.44
N GLU A 505 14.23 0.03 -25.15
CA GLU A 505 15.47 -0.47 -24.55
C GLU A 505 15.18 -1.15 -23.23
N PHE A 506 15.74 -2.34 -22.98
CA PHE A 506 15.82 -2.91 -21.66
C PHE A 506 16.70 -2.04 -20.77
N SER A 507 16.16 -1.59 -19.64
CA SER A 507 16.79 -0.61 -18.78
C SER A 507 16.70 -0.97 -17.31
N THR A 508 17.33 -0.16 -16.48
CA THR A 508 17.16 -0.13 -15.03
C THR A 508 16.59 1.23 -14.61
N ALA A 509 15.97 1.30 -13.44
CA ALA A 509 15.47 2.55 -12.88
C ALA A 509 16.62 3.54 -12.65
N ALA A 510 17.77 3.08 -12.16
CA ALA A 510 18.96 3.92 -11.98
C ALA A 510 19.46 4.51 -13.29
N SER A 511 19.48 3.71 -14.37
CA SER A 511 19.91 4.22 -15.69
C SER A 511 19.02 5.36 -16.18
N PHE A 512 17.70 5.25 -16.00
CA PHE A 512 16.75 6.29 -16.35
C PHE A 512 16.90 7.53 -15.46
N LEU A 513 16.86 7.38 -14.13
CA LEU A 513 16.89 8.49 -13.17
C LEU A 513 18.22 9.25 -13.20
N ASN A 514 19.35 8.53 -13.29
CA ASN A 514 20.65 9.15 -13.40
C ASN A 514 20.84 9.93 -14.70
N ASN A 515 20.18 9.48 -15.80
CA ASN A 515 20.22 10.24 -17.04
C ASN A 515 19.42 11.55 -16.93
N LEU A 516 18.28 11.55 -16.26
CA LEU A 516 17.52 12.75 -15.94
C LEU A 516 18.31 13.70 -15.04
N SER A 517 18.97 13.18 -14.01
CA SER A 517 19.75 13.97 -13.05
C SER A 517 20.96 14.67 -13.69
N LYS A 518 21.58 14.08 -14.70
CA LYS A 518 22.67 14.75 -15.47
C LYS A 518 22.23 16.02 -16.17
N ASN A 519 20.98 16.11 -16.53
CA ASN A 519 20.36 17.23 -17.24
C ASN A 519 19.45 18.06 -16.32
N GLU A 520 19.55 17.88 -15.00
CA GLU A 520 18.67 18.48 -13.99
C GLU A 520 18.58 19.99 -14.11
N SER A 521 19.70 20.67 -14.33
CA SER A 521 19.76 22.14 -14.52
C SER A 521 19.03 22.65 -15.77
N GLU A 522 18.77 21.76 -16.73
CA GLU A 522 18.05 22.05 -17.96
C GLU A 522 16.54 21.79 -17.84
N LEU A 523 16.13 21.05 -16.79
CA LEU A 523 14.75 20.67 -16.52
C LEU A 523 14.07 21.67 -15.59
N ASN A 524 13.05 22.38 -16.06
CA ASN A 524 12.21 23.24 -15.24
C ASN A 524 11.08 22.42 -14.58
N LEU A 525 11.44 21.56 -13.63
CA LEU A 525 10.49 20.68 -12.97
C LEU A 525 9.60 21.44 -11.97
N PRO A 526 8.30 21.11 -11.92
CA PRO A 526 7.42 21.65 -10.89
C PRO A 526 7.82 21.15 -9.50
N VAL A 527 7.51 21.94 -8.48
CA VAL A 527 7.73 21.59 -7.08
C VAL A 527 6.38 21.27 -6.43
N TRP A 528 6.28 20.09 -5.83
CA TRP A 528 5.18 19.72 -4.94
C TRP A 528 5.64 19.84 -3.49
N ASN A 529 5.06 20.77 -2.74
CA ASN A 529 5.36 20.98 -1.32
C ASN A 529 4.21 20.45 -0.47
N GLY A 530 4.47 19.42 0.31
CA GLY A 530 3.48 18.78 1.18
C GLY A 530 3.40 17.27 1.00
N GLU A 531 2.37 16.67 1.59
CA GLU A 531 2.13 15.24 1.47
C GLU A 531 1.65 14.84 0.06
N LEU A 532 1.86 13.58 -0.29
CA LEU A 532 1.27 12.95 -1.45
C LEU A 532 0.08 12.12 -0.95
N TYR A 533 -1.06 12.80 -0.77
CA TYR A 533 -2.25 12.21 -0.19
C TYR A 533 -3.05 11.39 -1.20
N PHE A 534 -3.41 10.15 -0.82
CA PHE A 534 -4.23 9.26 -1.63
C PHE A 534 -5.65 9.14 -1.07
N GLN A 535 -6.56 9.99 -1.53
CA GLN A 535 -7.93 10.09 -1.02
C GLN A 535 -8.76 8.82 -1.22
N TYR A 536 -8.44 8.03 -2.23
CA TYR A 536 -9.22 6.86 -2.61
C TYR A 536 -9.13 5.71 -1.58
N HIS A 537 -8.18 5.77 -0.66
CA HIS A 537 -7.96 4.77 0.40
C HIS A 537 -8.00 5.38 1.81
N ARG A 538 -8.80 6.41 2.04
CA ARG A 538 -8.85 7.09 3.34
C ARG A 538 -9.41 6.23 4.49
N GLY A 539 -10.16 5.15 4.21
CA GLY A 539 -10.66 4.21 5.20
C GLY A 539 -9.55 3.44 5.91
N VAL A 540 -8.40 3.24 5.26
CA VAL A 540 -7.24 2.52 5.83
C VAL A 540 -6.64 3.19 7.06
N GLN A 541 -6.95 4.45 7.32
CA GLN A 541 -6.49 5.16 8.52
C GLN A 541 -7.10 4.59 9.81
N THR A 542 -8.26 3.91 9.73
CA THR A 542 -9.01 3.41 10.88
C THR A 542 -9.34 1.92 10.82
N THR A 543 -9.34 1.31 9.65
CA THR A 543 -9.63 -0.12 9.45
C THR A 543 -8.66 -0.98 10.25
N GLN A 544 -9.14 -2.07 10.90
CA GLN A 544 -8.34 -2.98 11.73
C GLN A 544 -7.54 -2.23 12.83
N SER A 545 -8.25 -1.45 13.64
CA SER A 545 -7.65 -0.54 14.64
C SER A 545 -6.69 -1.21 15.63
N GLU A 546 -6.90 -2.50 15.98
CA GLU A 546 -6.00 -3.24 16.88
C GLU A 546 -4.60 -3.45 16.26
N THR A 547 -4.50 -3.59 14.94
CA THR A 547 -3.19 -3.67 14.25
C THR A 547 -2.44 -2.35 14.37
N LYS A 548 -3.13 -1.22 14.20
CA LYS A 548 -2.56 0.13 14.37
C LYS A 548 -2.13 0.39 15.82
N ARG A 549 -2.96 -0.03 16.77
CA ARG A 549 -2.64 0.03 18.21
C ARG A 549 -1.43 -0.84 18.55
N GLY A 550 -1.39 -2.08 18.02
CA GLY A 550 -0.26 -2.98 18.17
C GLY A 550 1.04 -2.39 17.63
N ASN A 551 1.00 -1.78 16.45
CA ASN A 551 2.14 -1.08 15.86
C ASN A 551 2.65 0.02 16.79
N ARG A 552 1.81 1.00 17.15
CA ARG A 552 2.22 2.16 17.97
C ARG A 552 2.75 1.73 19.34
N LYS A 553 2.12 0.77 20.00
CA LYS A 553 2.61 0.24 21.29
C LYS A 553 3.97 -0.44 21.17
N SER A 554 4.19 -1.18 20.07
CA SER A 554 5.46 -1.87 19.84
C SER A 554 6.59 -0.90 19.50
N GLU A 555 6.33 0.15 18.70
CA GLU A 555 7.29 1.22 18.42
C GLU A 555 7.77 1.88 19.72
N VAL A 556 6.85 2.32 20.56
CA VAL A 556 7.16 2.99 21.84
C VAL A 556 7.90 2.03 22.78
N ALA A 557 7.42 0.80 22.92
CA ALA A 557 8.00 -0.19 23.85
C ALA A 557 9.44 -0.56 23.46
N LEU A 558 9.72 -0.72 22.16
CA LEU A 558 11.08 -1.00 21.68
C LEU A 558 12.03 0.15 21.96
N LEU A 559 11.61 1.40 21.66
CA LEU A 559 12.44 2.58 21.89
C LEU A 559 12.77 2.76 23.39
N ASP A 560 11.83 2.52 24.27
CA ASP A 560 12.05 2.59 25.71
C ASP A 560 12.96 1.45 26.18
N ALA A 561 12.75 0.22 25.68
CA ALA A 561 13.58 -0.93 26.01
C ALA A 561 15.04 -0.74 25.52
N GLU A 562 15.26 -0.20 24.32
CA GLU A 562 16.61 0.10 23.80
C GLU A 562 17.34 1.11 24.67
N LYS A 563 16.66 2.21 25.07
CA LYS A 563 17.26 3.23 25.94
C LYS A 563 17.69 2.65 27.27
N LEU A 564 16.79 1.89 27.91
CA LEU A 564 17.05 1.30 29.21
C LEU A 564 18.11 0.19 29.14
N ALA A 565 18.07 -0.67 28.12
CA ALA A 565 19.10 -1.67 27.88
C ALA A 565 20.49 -1.00 27.65
N SER A 566 20.52 0.11 26.90
CA SER A 566 21.74 0.89 26.69
C SER A 566 22.30 1.45 28.02
N ILE A 567 21.43 1.96 28.89
CA ILE A 567 21.81 2.40 30.25
C ILE A 567 22.35 1.21 31.05
N GLY A 568 21.69 0.04 30.96
CA GLY A 568 22.11 -1.20 31.63
C GLY A 568 23.54 -1.62 31.28
N THR A 569 23.99 -1.34 30.04
CA THR A 569 25.39 -1.67 29.68
C THR A 569 26.44 -0.93 30.50
N LEU A 570 26.13 0.26 30.99
CA LEU A 570 27.01 1.04 31.87
C LEU A 570 27.26 0.34 33.22
N PHE A 571 26.38 -0.60 33.57
CA PHE A 571 26.42 -1.39 34.78
C PHE A 571 26.81 -2.87 34.55
N GLY A 572 27.23 -3.19 33.32
CA GLY A 572 27.72 -4.53 32.97
C GLY A 572 26.66 -5.49 32.45
N GLN A 573 25.45 -5.04 32.18
CA GLN A 573 24.42 -5.85 31.53
C GLN A 573 24.73 -6.03 30.03
N PRO A 574 24.50 -7.22 29.42
CA PRO A 574 24.69 -7.40 28.01
C PRO A 574 23.55 -6.70 27.24
N TYR A 575 23.90 -6.05 26.11
CA TYR A 575 22.87 -5.49 25.23
C TYR A 575 22.33 -6.58 24.29
N PRO A 576 21.02 -6.88 24.29
CA PRO A 576 20.47 -7.98 23.49
C PRO A 576 20.22 -7.55 22.02
N GLN A 577 21.30 -7.27 21.29
CA GLN A 577 21.26 -6.75 19.93
C GLN A 577 20.45 -7.64 18.97
N ALA A 578 20.66 -8.96 19.02
CA ALA A 578 19.99 -9.90 18.13
C ALA A 578 18.47 -9.93 18.34
N ASP A 579 18.03 -9.82 19.59
CA ASP A 579 16.61 -9.83 19.94
C ASP A 579 15.94 -8.50 19.55
N PHE A 580 16.65 -7.36 19.69
CA PHE A 580 16.19 -6.08 19.17
C PHE A 580 16.07 -6.11 17.66
N ASP A 581 17.08 -6.59 16.93
CA ASP A 581 17.05 -6.71 15.47
C ASP A 581 15.86 -7.59 15.02
N ALA A 582 15.64 -8.73 15.68
CA ALA A 582 14.52 -9.62 15.38
C ALA A 582 13.17 -8.96 15.70
N SER A 583 13.06 -8.24 16.81
CA SER A 583 11.83 -7.56 17.22
C SER A 583 11.47 -6.40 16.29
N TRP A 584 12.45 -5.57 15.94
CA TRP A 584 12.24 -4.49 14.97
C TRP A 584 11.79 -5.04 13.61
N LYS A 585 12.44 -6.08 13.09
CA LYS A 585 12.06 -6.69 11.81
C LYS A 585 10.61 -7.20 11.81
N LYS A 586 10.09 -7.70 12.94
CA LYS A 586 8.67 -8.09 13.08
C LYS A 586 7.74 -6.88 13.00
N VAL A 587 8.08 -5.77 13.66
CA VAL A 587 7.31 -4.52 13.59
C VAL A 587 7.33 -3.97 12.17
N LEU A 588 8.52 -3.86 11.57
CA LEU A 588 8.71 -3.34 10.22
C LEU A 588 7.98 -4.18 9.17
N PHE A 589 7.96 -5.51 9.31
CA PHE A 589 7.19 -6.41 8.46
C PHE A 589 5.68 -6.13 8.57
N ASN A 590 5.17 -6.00 9.80
CA ASN A 590 3.75 -5.72 10.03
C ASN A 590 3.33 -4.32 9.56
N GLN A 591 4.27 -3.43 9.25
CA GLN A 591 4.02 -2.13 8.62
C GLN A 591 3.81 -2.23 7.11
N PHE A 592 3.91 -3.43 6.51
CA PHE A 592 3.60 -3.63 5.10
C PHE A 592 2.23 -3.01 4.74
N HIS A 593 2.14 -2.44 3.52
CA HIS A 593 1.03 -1.55 3.15
C HIS A 593 -0.36 -2.20 3.06
N ASP A 594 -0.47 -3.55 3.12
CA ASP A 594 -1.75 -4.26 3.27
C ASP A 594 -1.97 -4.84 4.67
N ILE A 595 -0.94 -4.91 5.52
CA ILE A 595 -1.10 -5.38 6.91
C ILE A 595 -1.51 -4.23 7.82
N LEU A 596 -0.68 -3.18 7.94
CA LEU A 596 -0.96 -2.06 8.84
C LEU A 596 -2.22 -1.28 8.46
N PRO A 597 -2.47 -0.96 7.17
CA PRO A 597 -3.71 -0.34 6.73
C PRO A 597 -4.97 -1.17 6.95
N GLY A 598 -4.87 -2.48 6.95
CA GLY A 598 -6.02 -3.34 7.26
C GLY A 598 -6.76 -3.88 6.04
N SER A 599 -6.12 -3.96 4.88
CA SER A 599 -6.74 -4.38 3.60
C SER A 599 -6.59 -5.87 3.28
N GLY A 600 -5.89 -6.64 4.12
CA GLY A 600 -5.66 -8.07 3.95
C GLY A 600 -6.75 -8.98 4.53
N ILE A 601 -6.59 -10.29 4.35
CA ILE A 601 -7.49 -11.32 4.92
C ILE A 601 -7.26 -11.53 6.43
N GLY A 602 -8.25 -12.08 7.12
CA GLY A 602 -8.28 -12.20 8.58
C GLY A 602 -7.06 -12.89 9.21
N ILE A 603 -6.48 -13.91 8.55
CA ILE A 603 -5.32 -14.64 9.08
C ILE A 603 -4.09 -13.72 9.24
N ASN A 604 -3.92 -12.72 8.37
CA ASN A 604 -2.82 -11.79 8.42
C ASN A 604 -2.82 -10.97 9.72
N TYR A 605 -4.01 -10.66 10.27
CA TYR A 605 -4.14 -9.92 11.52
C TYR A 605 -3.93 -10.80 12.75
N VAL A 606 -4.24 -12.10 12.66
CA VAL A 606 -3.87 -13.09 13.70
C VAL A 606 -2.35 -13.18 13.81
N ASP A 607 -1.66 -13.28 12.68
CA ASP A 607 -0.19 -13.32 12.64
C ASP A 607 0.44 -12.01 13.10
N ALA A 608 -0.11 -10.87 12.68
CA ALA A 608 0.36 -9.55 13.11
C ALA A 608 0.20 -9.37 14.64
N ALA A 609 -0.95 -9.75 15.20
CA ALA A 609 -1.19 -9.68 16.65
C ALA A 609 -0.21 -10.53 17.44
N ARG A 610 0.09 -11.75 16.96
CA ARG A 610 1.09 -12.65 17.58
C ARG A 610 2.47 -12.00 17.58
N LYS A 611 2.92 -11.46 16.42
CA LYS A 611 4.21 -10.77 16.30
C LYS A 611 4.30 -9.55 17.23
N TYR A 612 3.24 -8.74 17.32
CA TYR A 612 3.21 -7.61 18.26
C TYR A 612 3.25 -8.06 19.73
N ALA A 613 2.55 -9.13 20.09
CA ALA A 613 2.60 -9.67 21.45
C ALA A 613 4.01 -10.15 21.84
N GLU A 614 4.71 -10.82 20.93
CA GLU A 614 6.09 -11.25 21.12
C GLU A 614 7.03 -10.05 21.33
N VAL A 615 6.90 -9.01 20.52
CA VAL A 615 7.69 -7.78 20.62
C VAL A 615 7.41 -7.04 21.93
N GLN A 616 6.15 -6.86 22.29
CA GLN A 616 5.76 -6.18 23.53
C GLN A 616 6.24 -6.95 24.76
N ARG A 617 6.20 -8.28 24.72
CA ARG A 617 6.71 -9.12 25.81
C ARG A 617 8.22 -8.97 25.97
N PHE A 618 8.98 -9.08 24.88
CA PHE A 618 10.43 -8.89 24.90
C PHE A 618 10.80 -7.49 25.42
N SER A 619 10.12 -6.44 24.91
CA SER A 619 10.35 -5.07 25.34
C SER A 619 10.06 -4.85 26.82
N TYR A 620 8.95 -5.42 27.31
CA TYR A 620 8.57 -5.36 28.73
C TYR A 620 9.61 -6.06 29.62
N ASP A 621 9.98 -7.30 29.29
CA ASP A 621 10.94 -8.08 30.08
C ASP A 621 12.32 -7.38 30.11
N THR A 622 12.78 -6.83 28.97
CA THR A 622 14.03 -6.06 28.89
C THR A 622 13.98 -4.77 29.68
N THR A 623 12.89 -4.01 29.58
CA THR A 623 12.64 -2.78 30.34
C THR A 623 12.67 -3.07 31.84
N LEU A 624 11.93 -4.08 32.29
CA LEU A 624 11.82 -4.47 33.68
C LEU A 624 13.17 -4.92 34.26
N ALA A 625 13.93 -5.72 33.51
CA ALA A 625 15.26 -6.16 33.91
C ALA A 625 16.23 -4.97 34.11
N ALA A 626 16.26 -4.02 33.16
CA ALA A 626 17.09 -2.84 33.27
C ALA A 626 16.66 -1.93 34.44
N LEU A 627 15.36 -1.69 34.61
CA LEU A 627 14.85 -0.89 35.73
C LEU A 627 15.16 -1.53 37.10
N ASN A 628 15.03 -2.85 37.25
CA ASN A 628 15.35 -3.58 38.46
C ASN A 628 16.85 -3.51 38.79
N ASP A 629 17.73 -3.60 37.78
CA ASP A 629 19.18 -3.47 37.97
C ASP A 629 19.56 -2.07 38.42
N ILE A 630 18.97 -1.03 37.84
CA ILE A 630 19.15 0.36 38.28
C ILE A 630 18.65 0.53 39.72
N ALA A 631 17.42 0.06 40.02
CA ALA A 631 16.79 0.20 41.34
C ALA A 631 17.61 -0.51 42.42
N ALA A 632 18.20 -1.67 42.16
CA ALA A 632 19.04 -2.40 43.09
C ALA A 632 20.30 -1.64 43.53
N ARG A 633 20.71 -0.62 42.77
CA ARG A 633 21.86 0.25 43.07
C ARG A 633 21.49 1.55 43.81
N VAL A 634 20.20 1.81 43.94
CA VAL A 634 19.71 3.02 44.61
C VAL A 634 19.55 2.73 46.11
N LYS A 635 20.18 3.51 46.95
CA LYS A 635 20.02 3.41 48.41
C LYS A 635 18.64 3.91 48.83
N SER A 636 17.99 3.16 49.66
CA SER A 636 16.68 3.49 50.22
C SER A 636 16.53 2.87 51.59
N ASP A 637 15.99 3.62 52.56
CA ASP A 637 15.82 3.21 53.95
C ASP A 637 14.46 2.62 54.24
N GLY A 638 13.57 2.49 53.26
CA GLY A 638 12.20 2.03 53.39
C GLY A 638 11.59 1.45 52.14
N VAL A 639 10.25 1.38 52.09
CA VAL A 639 9.53 0.97 50.88
C VAL A 639 9.53 2.14 49.89
N SER A 640 10.32 1.97 48.83
CA SER A 640 10.54 3.03 47.85
C SER A 640 10.12 2.57 46.48
N VAL A 641 9.70 3.52 45.66
CA VAL A 641 9.32 3.38 44.25
C VAL A 641 10.21 4.27 43.40
N MET A 642 10.84 3.70 42.41
CA MET A 642 11.56 4.44 41.39
C MET A 642 10.66 4.72 40.18
N VAL A 643 10.41 6.00 39.92
CA VAL A 643 9.66 6.44 38.73
C VAL A 643 10.66 6.93 37.69
N PHE A 644 10.75 6.25 36.57
CA PHE A 644 11.67 6.55 35.48
C PHE A 644 10.94 7.29 34.33
N ASN A 645 11.59 8.32 33.79
CA ASN A 645 11.14 9.05 32.62
C ASN A 645 12.06 8.73 31.44
N PRO A 646 11.59 8.01 30.40
CA PRO A 646 12.44 7.64 29.26
C PRO A 646 12.57 8.75 28.20
N LEU A 647 11.87 9.89 28.38
CA LEU A 647 11.88 10.99 27.43
C LEU A 647 13.02 11.98 27.69
N SER A 648 13.37 12.78 26.69
CA SER A 648 14.49 13.73 26.72
C SER A 648 14.13 15.10 27.38
N TRP A 649 12.98 15.19 28.04
CA TRP A 649 12.56 16.38 28.79
C TRP A 649 11.98 16.00 30.16
N GLU A 650 12.04 16.90 31.11
CA GLU A 650 11.45 16.75 32.44
C GLU A 650 9.93 16.58 32.37
N ARG A 651 9.39 15.70 33.21
CA ARG A 651 7.94 15.41 33.25
C ARG A 651 7.38 15.40 34.67
N THR A 652 6.14 15.87 34.76
CA THR A 652 5.24 15.64 35.91
C THR A 652 4.10 14.72 35.44
N GLY A 653 3.77 13.70 36.20
CA GLY A 653 2.71 12.77 35.88
C GLY A 653 2.18 11.99 37.07
N VAL A 654 0.95 11.53 36.97
CA VAL A 654 0.35 10.65 37.98
C VAL A 654 0.75 9.21 37.69
N VAL A 655 1.28 8.52 38.69
CA VAL A 655 1.64 7.10 38.65
C VAL A 655 0.83 6.31 39.66
N GLU A 656 0.42 5.11 39.32
CA GLU A 656 -0.14 4.14 40.26
C GLU A 656 0.89 3.06 40.52
N VAL A 657 1.20 2.83 41.75
CA VAL A 657 2.22 1.88 42.21
C VAL A 657 1.63 0.88 43.15
N GLU A 658 2.06 -0.36 43.03
CA GLU A 658 1.77 -1.42 44.00
C GLU A 658 2.98 -1.62 44.89
N ALA A 659 2.78 -1.55 46.22
CA ALA A 659 3.79 -1.82 47.21
C ALA A 659 3.32 -2.91 48.16
N GLN A 660 4.24 -3.72 48.61
CA GLN A 660 3.95 -4.75 49.64
C GLN A 660 4.74 -4.44 50.90
N PHE A 661 4.02 -4.40 52.01
CA PHE A 661 4.58 -4.22 53.33
C PHE A 661 4.50 -5.53 54.12
N LEU A 662 5.49 -5.81 54.94
CA LEU A 662 5.51 -7.00 55.80
C LEU A 662 4.34 -6.99 56.79
N SER A 663 3.88 -5.82 57.25
CA SER A 663 2.68 -5.60 58.00
C SER A 663 2.11 -4.22 57.64
N LEU A 664 0.82 -4.12 57.39
CA LEU A 664 0.19 -2.82 57.21
C LEU A 664 0.02 -2.11 58.54
N PRO A 665 0.26 -0.79 58.62
CA PRO A 665 -0.01 -0.04 59.83
C PRO A 665 -1.51 -0.04 60.15
N PRO A 666 -1.88 0.16 61.44
CA PRO A 666 -3.29 0.17 61.86
C PRO A 666 -4.13 1.23 61.18
N SER A 667 -3.52 2.35 60.80
CA SER A 667 -4.13 3.32 59.89
C SER A 667 -3.57 3.12 58.48
N LEU A 668 -4.44 2.76 57.51
CA LEU A 668 -4.07 2.61 56.10
C LEU A 668 -3.69 3.94 55.38
N ASN A 669 -3.44 4.96 56.16
CA ASN A 669 -2.98 6.27 55.65
C ASN A 669 -1.49 6.20 55.36
N MET A 670 -1.15 6.19 54.08
CA MET A 670 0.21 6.29 53.57
C MET A 670 0.46 7.65 52.98
N VAL A 671 1.68 8.17 53.10
CA VAL A 671 2.13 9.39 52.48
C VAL A 671 3.32 9.08 51.59
N ALA A 672 3.27 9.56 50.36
CA ALA A 672 4.45 9.55 49.50
C ALA A 672 5.31 10.80 49.77
N VAL A 673 6.61 10.57 49.91
CA VAL A 673 7.57 11.66 50.14
C VAL A 673 8.73 11.57 49.13
N ALA A 674 9.32 12.69 48.80
CA ALA A 674 10.60 12.74 48.10
C ALA A 674 11.74 12.38 49.06
N PRO A 675 12.99 12.09 48.59
CA PRO A 675 14.14 11.74 49.44
C PRO A 675 14.51 12.83 50.47
N ASP A 676 14.18 14.05 50.20
CA ASP A 676 14.35 15.18 51.14
C ASP A 676 13.20 15.31 52.14
N MET A 677 12.34 14.29 52.20
CA MET A 677 11.13 14.23 53.05
C MET A 677 10.03 15.21 52.67
N THR A 678 10.12 15.87 51.47
CA THR A 678 9.05 16.70 50.95
C THR A 678 7.82 15.86 50.63
N PRO A 679 6.64 16.11 51.24
CA PRO A 679 5.44 15.34 50.91
C PRO A 679 5.00 15.55 49.44
N LEU A 680 4.64 14.45 48.80
CA LEU A 680 4.05 14.43 47.46
C LEU A 680 2.54 14.23 47.57
N MET A 681 1.80 14.81 46.64
CA MET A 681 0.35 14.51 46.55
C MET A 681 0.18 13.02 46.25
N SER A 682 -0.51 12.31 47.14
CA SER A 682 -0.71 10.89 47.04
C SER A 682 -2.02 10.46 47.71
N GLU A 683 -2.55 9.31 47.29
CA GLU A 683 -3.74 8.70 47.82
C GLU A 683 -3.67 7.17 47.76
N VAL A 684 -4.27 6.50 48.75
CA VAL A 684 -4.43 5.04 48.70
C VAL A 684 -5.64 4.68 47.87
N VAL A 685 -5.40 3.97 46.76
CA VAL A 685 -6.45 3.51 45.84
C VAL A 685 -7.12 2.24 46.33
N SER A 686 -6.30 1.29 46.82
CA SER A 686 -6.78 0.04 47.41
C SER A 686 -5.77 -0.54 48.38
N SER A 687 -6.24 -1.37 49.32
CA SER A 687 -5.38 -2.06 50.25
C SER A 687 -5.93 -3.47 50.55
N ASP A 688 -5.01 -4.41 50.71
CA ASP A 688 -5.31 -5.76 51.14
C ASP A 688 -4.54 -6.06 52.46
N PRO A 689 -5.19 -5.97 53.62
CA PRO A 689 -4.56 -6.21 54.91
C PRO A 689 -4.03 -7.65 55.07
N ALA A 690 -4.62 -8.63 54.36
CA ALA A 690 -4.20 -10.03 54.47
C ALA A 690 -2.85 -10.30 53.80
N THR A 691 -2.56 -9.61 52.69
CA THR A 691 -1.31 -9.78 51.95
C THR A 691 -0.30 -8.66 52.16
N GLY A 692 -0.70 -7.58 52.85
CA GLY A 692 0.10 -6.39 53.02
C GLY A 692 0.28 -5.55 51.72
N ARG A 693 -0.52 -5.86 50.69
CA ARG A 693 -0.46 -5.13 49.38
C ARG A 693 -1.25 -3.83 49.47
N LEU A 694 -0.66 -2.81 48.89
CA LEU A 694 -1.22 -1.48 48.87
C LEU A 694 -1.03 -0.91 47.43
N LYS A 695 -2.10 -0.35 46.87
CA LYS A 695 -2.02 0.44 45.62
C LYS A 695 -2.13 1.92 45.99
N VAL A 696 -1.11 2.67 45.61
CA VAL A 696 -1.00 4.12 45.89
C VAL A 696 -0.92 4.87 44.57
N ARG A 697 -1.69 5.94 44.45
CA ARG A 697 -1.59 6.92 43.36
C ARG A 697 -0.76 8.12 43.84
N VAL A 698 0.24 8.51 43.06
CA VAL A 698 1.17 9.58 43.43
C VAL A 698 1.35 10.55 42.26
N LEU A 699 1.34 11.84 42.51
CA LEU A 699 1.80 12.84 41.57
C LEU A 699 3.34 12.92 41.64
N ALA A 700 4.01 12.24 40.68
CA ALA A 700 5.45 12.32 40.53
C ALA A 700 5.80 13.63 39.77
N THR A 701 6.28 14.62 40.50
CA THR A 701 6.66 15.92 39.92
C THR A 701 8.12 15.91 39.52
N ASP A 702 8.46 16.70 38.47
CA ASP A 702 9.83 17.04 38.09
C ASP A 702 10.73 15.81 37.92
N VAL A 703 10.19 14.75 37.29
CA VAL A 703 11.00 13.55 36.93
C VAL A 703 11.94 13.92 35.79
N PRO A 704 13.26 13.90 36.03
CA PRO A 704 14.23 14.45 35.07
C PRO A 704 14.24 13.71 33.75
N ALA A 705 14.70 14.39 32.68
CA ALA A 705 14.90 13.82 31.35
C ALA A 705 15.84 12.62 31.42
N THR A 706 15.44 11.50 30.78
CA THR A 706 16.18 10.21 30.74
C THR A 706 16.74 9.84 32.11
N GLY A 707 15.88 9.95 33.12
CA GLY A 707 16.26 9.82 34.52
C GLY A 707 15.10 9.36 35.41
N TYR A 708 15.36 9.31 36.70
CA TYR A 708 14.37 8.81 37.65
C TYR A 708 14.21 9.74 38.86
N ARG A 709 13.08 9.56 39.53
CA ARG A 709 12.82 10.08 40.86
C ARG A 709 12.50 8.95 41.82
N LEU A 710 13.14 8.96 42.99
CA LEU A 710 12.78 8.04 44.07
C LEU A 710 11.61 8.63 44.85
N ILE A 711 10.66 7.81 45.22
CA ILE A 711 9.50 8.13 46.03
C ILE A 711 9.48 7.16 47.19
N GLU A 712 9.47 7.63 48.41
CA GLU A 712 9.33 6.78 49.60
C GLU A 712 7.88 6.77 50.08
N LEU A 713 7.39 5.57 50.42
CA LEU A 713 6.05 5.36 50.93
C LEU A 713 6.12 5.15 52.45
N LEU A 714 5.62 6.12 53.23
CA LEU A 714 5.68 6.11 54.70
C LEU A 714 4.27 6.06 55.30
N PRO A 715 4.09 5.31 56.46
CA PRO A 715 2.85 5.43 57.20
C PRO A 715 2.68 6.88 57.72
N ALA A 716 1.47 7.40 57.58
CA ALA A 716 1.17 8.73 58.11
C ALA A 716 1.38 8.79 59.63
N GLY A 717 2.11 9.80 60.10
CA GLY A 717 2.46 9.95 61.51
C GLY A 717 3.68 9.12 61.97
N SER A 718 4.42 8.48 61.06
CA SER A 718 5.67 7.82 61.39
C SER A 718 6.69 8.84 61.92
N LYS A 719 7.55 8.42 62.93
CA LYS A 719 8.60 9.29 63.49
C LYS A 719 9.63 9.77 62.45
N LEU A 720 9.69 9.11 61.29
CA LEU A 720 10.52 9.50 60.14
C LEU A 720 10.02 10.79 59.45
N MET A 721 8.79 11.22 59.71
CA MET A 721 8.21 12.46 59.17
C MET A 721 8.63 13.75 59.97
N VAL A 722 9.71 13.73 60.70
CA VAL A 722 10.28 14.94 61.28
C VAL A 722 11.01 15.72 60.20
N ALA A 723 10.24 16.23 59.24
CA ALA A 723 10.73 17.17 58.26
C ALA A 723 11.15 18.47 59.00
N LYS A 724 12.28 19.02 58.59
CA LYS A 724 12.69 20.37 59.08
C LYS A 724 11.54 21.35 58.82
N PRO A 725 11.25 22.30 59.71
CA PRO A 725 10.14 23.25 59.51
C PRO A 725 10.18 23.97 58.15
N GLU A 726 11.35 24.17 57.60
CA GLU A 726 11.58 24.77 56.26
C GLU A 726 11.06 23.89 55.10
N THR A 727 11.13 22.59 55.25
CA THR A 727 10.64 21.60 54.26
C THR A 727 9.13 21.51 54.29
N MET A 728 8.51 21.62 55.47
CA MET A 728 7.07 21.70 55.62
C MET A 728 6.48 22.99 55.02
N ALA A 729 7.19 24.09 55.11
CA ALA A 729 6.78 25.38 54.55
C ALA A 729 6.80 25.32 52.99
N LYS A 730 7.75 24.60 52.38
CA LYS A 730 7.82 24.37 50.95
C LYS A 730 6.76 23.39 50.43
N ALA A 731 6.30 22.49 51.31
CA ALA A 731 5.23 21.52 50.97
C ALA A 731 3.81 22.12 51.04
N ALA A 732 3.68 23.32 51.56
CA ALA A 732 2.38 23.98 51.75
C ALA A 732 1.69 24.54 50.50
N PRO A 733 2.38 24.80 49.37
CA PRO A 733 1.68 25.29 48.15
C PRO A 733 0.59 24.36 47.63
N TRP A 734 0.74 23.05 47.76
CA TRP A 734 -0.26 22.11 47.27
C TRP A 734 -1.54 22.07 48.10
N LYS A 735 -1.56 22.48 49.35
CA LYS A 735 -2.78 22.61 50.17
C LYS A 735 -3.77 23.64 49.64
N LYS A 736 -3.34 24.53 48.73
CA LYS A 736 -4.17 25.52 48.03
C LYS A 736 -4.58 25.10 46.62
N LYS A 737 -4.08 23.99 46.11
CA LYS A 737 -4.26 23.54 44.74
C LYS A 737 -5.22 22.36 44.74
N LEU A 738 -6.45 22.57 45.15
CA LEU A 738 -7.45 21.50 45.26
C LEU A 738 -8.10 21.28 43.91
N LEU A 739 -8.16 19.99 43.53
CA LEU A 739 -9.04 19.55 42.47
C LEU A 739 -10.48 19.75 42.92
N HIS A 740 -11.24 20.55 42.18
CA HIS A 740 -12.67 20.78 42.45
C HIS A 740 -13.49 19.99 41.45
N ALA A 741 -14.48 19.30 41.92
CA ALA A 741 -15.37 18.51 41.10
C ALA A 741 -16.83 18.63 41.55
N THR A 742 -17.70 18.80 40.60
CA THR A 742 -19.16 18.71 40.78
C THR A 742 -19.69 17.64 39.84
N ALA A 743 -21.00 17.39 39.86
CA ALA A 743 -21.62 16.47 38.91
C ALA A 743 -21.37 16.84 37.45
N THR A 744 -21.07 18.07 37.13
CA THR A 744 -20.98 18.62 35.77
C THR A 744 -19.75 19.50 35.55
N SER A 745 -18.82 19.58 36.44
CA SER A 745 -17.60 20.38 36.27
C SER A 745 -16.39 19.75 36.94
N LEU A 746 -15.22 19.89 36.30
CA LEU A 746 -13.91 19.53 36.87
C LEU A 746 -12.99 20.75 36.74
N GLU A 747 -12.24 21.04 37.82
CA GLU A 747 -11.31 22.14 37.84
C GLU A 747 -10.03 21.79 38.59
N ASN A 748 -8.88 22.17 38.05
CA ASN A 748 -7.57 22.18 38.70
C ASN A 748 -6.85 23.52 38.45
N ASP A 749 -5.56 23.61 38.77
CA ASP A 749 -4.78 24.82 38.55
C ASP A 749 -4.68 25.31 37.10
N PHE A 750 -4.81 24.42 36.15
CA PHE A 750 -4.56 24.65 34.75
C PHE A 750 -5.82 24.70 33.90
N ILE A 751 -6.82 23.92 34.27
CA ILE A 751 -7.99 23.63 33.45
C ILE A 751 -9.27 23.78 34.26
N THR A 752 -10.27 24.41 33.68
CA THR A 752 -11.67 24.31 34.08
C THR A 752 -12.45 23.70 32.89
N LEU A 753 -13.19 22.64 33.16
CA LEU A 753 -14.07 22.04 32.15
C LEU A 753 -15.51 21.92 32.69
N THR A 754 -16.50 22.04 31.80
CA THR A 754 -17.92 21.90 32.11
C THR A 754 -18.55 20.87 31.17
N VAL A 755 -19.37 19.97 31.73
CA VAL A 755 -20.09 18.94 31.00
C VAL A 755 -21.59 19.24 31.07
N ASP A 756 -22.29 19.12 29.95
CA ASP A 756 -23.76 19.25 29.92
C ASP A 756 -24.41 17.99 30.51
N PRO A 757 -25.34 18.12 31.49
CA PRO A 757 -25.93 16.97 32.19
C PRO A 757 -26.90 16.15 31.34
N THR A 758 -27.37 16.68 30.23
CA THR A 758 -28.33 16.01 29.32
C THR A 758 -27.64 15.27 28.18
N THR A 759 -26.60 15.89 27.64
CA THR A 759 -25.92 15.38 26.44
C THR A 759 -24.55 14.73 26.74
N GLY A 760 -23.98 15.01 27.91
CA GLY A 760 -22.60 14.59 28.21
C GLY A 760 -21.52 15.37 27.43
N CYS A 761 -21.91 16.36 26.62
CA CYS A 761 -20.95 17.16 25.87
C CYS A 761 -20.10 18.03 26.80
N ILE A 762 -18.82 18.16 26.47
CA ILE A 762 -17.95 19.20 27.08
C ILE A 762 -18.34 20.54 26.44
N THR A 763 -18.89 21.45 27.22
CA THR A 763 -19.41 22.74 26.74
C THR A 763 -18.45 23.90 26.97
N SER A 764 -17.44 23.72 27.80
CA SER A 764 -16.37 24.68 28.03
C SER A 764 -15.11 23.95 28.48
N LEU A 765 -13.98 24.36 27.94
CA LEU A 765 -12.64 23.86 28.28
C LEU A 765 -11.65 25.05 28.32
N ILE A 766 -11.44 25.59 29.50
CA ILE A 766 -10.62 26.81 29.67
C ILE A 766 -9.21 26.43 30.10
N ASP A 767 -8.22 26.88 29.37
CA ASP A 767 -6.82 26.94 29.85
C ASP A 767 -6.64 28.17 30.75
N LYS A 768 -6.50 27.94 32.05
CA LYS A 768 -6.40 28.99 33.07
C LYS A 768 -5.07 29.79 33.01
N ARG A 769 -4.04 29.23 32.36
CA ARG A 769 -2.74 29.92 32.20
C ARG A 769 -2.85 31.11 31.27
N THR A 770 -3.67 30.98 30.23
CA THR A 770 -3.90 32.02 29.23
C THR A 770 -5.29 32.64 29.32
N ASN A 771 -6.17 32.06 30.16
CA ASN A 771 -7.60 32.34 30.22
C ASN A 771 -8.30 32.18 28.85
N THR A 772 -7.92 31.14 28.09
CA THR A 772 -8.41 30.89 26.74
C THR A 772 -9.41 29.75 26.76
N GLU A 773 -10.58 29.97 26.16
CA GLU A 773 -11.54 28.92 25.88
C GLU A 773 -11.07 28.12 24.64
N ALA A 774 -10.87 26.81 24.82
CA ALA A 774 -10.40 25.93 23.76
C ALA A 774 -11.51 25.50 22.77
N LEU A 775 -12.77 25.58 23.20
CA LEU A 775 -13.91 25.23 22.37
C LEU A 775 -14.57 26.48 21.80
N ALA A 776 -15.13 26.38 20.63
CA ALA A 776 -15.95 27.41 20.00
C ALA A 776 -17.24 26.78 19.46
N PRO A 777 -18.34 27.57 19.41
CA PRO A 777 -19.53 27.11 18.70
C PRO A 777 -19.15 26.69 17.27
N ALA A 778 -19.59 25.50 16.86
CA ALA A 778 -19.33 25.02 15.52
C ALA A 778 -19.99 25.92 14.47
N VAL A 779 -19.27 26.19 13.38
CA VAL A 779 -19.85 26.83 12.22
C VAL A 779 -20.72 25.79 11.52
N PRO A 780 -22.01 26.07 11.28
CA PRO A 780 -22.88 25.12 10.60
C PRO A 780 -22.30 24.67 9.26
N GLY A 781 -22.27 23.37 9.04
CA GLY A 781 -21.73 22.79 7.82
C GLY A 781 -21.96 21.28 7.81
N VAL A 782 -21.73 20.66 6.67
CA VAL A 782 -21.90 19.21 6.51
C VAL A 782 -20.91 18.49 7.43
N GLY A 783 -21.43 17.58 8.27
CA GLY A 783 -20.63 16.82 9.25
C GLY A 783 -20.12 17.61 10.46
N ALA A 784 -20.46 18.90 10.57
CA ALA A 784 -20.12 19.68 11.75
C ALA A 784 -20.97 19.21 12.97
N PRO A 785 -20.39 19.13 14.18
CA PRO A 785 -21.16 18.84 15.38
C PRO A 785 -22.21 19.96 15.61
N PRO A 786 -23.40 19.64 16.12
CA PRO A 786 -24.40 20.66 16.43
C PRO A 786 -23.96 21.51 17.61
N ASN A 787 -24.40 22.77 17.63
CA ASN A 787 -24.39 23.54 18.85
C ASN A 787 -25.60 23.14 19.72
N LEU A 788 -25.42 23.20 21.04
CA LEU A 788 -26.52 22.98 21.99
C LEU A 788 -27.61 24.09 21.86
N PRO A 789 -28.84 23.88 22.37
CA PRO A 789 -29.92 24.85 22.24
C PRO A 789 -29.59 26.24 22.83
N ASP A 790 -28.68 26.31 23.80
CA ASP A 790 -28.19 27.56 24.39
C ASP A 790 -27.04 28.20 23.62
N GLY A 791 -26.67 27.65 22.44
CA GLY A 791 -25.61 28.14 21.55
C GLY A 791 -24.20 27.70 21.95
N LYS A 792 -24.03 26.87 22.98
CA LYS A 792 -22.71 26.36 23.40
C LYS A 792 -22.19 25.26 22.48
N PRO A 793 -20.85 25.13 22.39
CA PRO A 793 -20.23 24.01 21.66
C PRO A 793 -20.52 22.67 22.34
N CYS A 794 -20.48 21.60 21.55
CA CYS A 794 -20.58 20.23 22.02
C CYS A 794 -19.27 19.48 21.72
N GLY A 795 -18.32 19.53 22.64
CA GLY A 795 -17.07 18.76 22.57
C GLY A 795 -17.23 17.35 23.14
N ASN A 796 -16.39 16.41 22.71
CA ASN A 796 -16.46 14.99 23.04
C ASN A 796 -17.76 14.32 22.56
N LEU A 797 -18.38 14.85 21.50
CA LEU A 797 -19.60 14.32 20.93
C LEU A 797 -19.31 13.05 20.10
N LEU A 798 -20.05 11.98 20.36
CA LEU A 798 -20.03 10.79 19.54
C LEU A 798 -20.88 11.00 18.28
N GLN A 799 -20.28 10.79 17.10
CA GLN A 799 -20.96 10.88 15.79
C GLN A 799 -20.83 9.54 15.08
N ALA A 800 -21.96 8.96 14.67
CA ALA A 800 -22.05 7.71 13.95
C ALA A 800 -22.32 7.98 12.47
N PHE A 801 -21.33 7.74 11.60
CA PHE A 801 -21.40 7.96 10.17
C PHE A 801 -21.71 6.66 9.44
N VAL A 802 -22.54 6.72 8.41
CA VAL A 802 -22.77 5.55 7.54
C VAL A 802 -21.50 5.31 6.71
N ASP A 803 -20.91 4.14 6.88
CA ASP A 803 -19.72 3.69 6.16
C ASP A 803 -20.07 2.49 5.29
N LYS A 804 -20.58 2.78 4.09
CA LYS A 804 -20.97 1.78 3.11
C LYS A 804 -20.55 2.23 1.72
N PRO A 805 -19.24 2.23 1.46
CA PRO A 805 -18.71 2.71 0.19
C PRO A 805 -19.22 1.86 -0.98
N LYS A 806 -19.37 2.48 -2.14
CA LYS A 806 -19.84 1.84 -3.36
C LYS A 806 -18.86 0.80 -3.89
N GLN A 807 -17.57 1.02 -3.64
CA GLN A 807 -16.45 0.15 -4.06
C GLN A 807 -15.33 0.19 -3.02
N TRP A 808 -14.55 -0.90 -2.93
CA TRP A 808 -13.33 -0.97 -2.15
C TRP A 808 -13.54 -0.73 -0.64
N ASP A 809 -14.51 -1.42 -0.07
CA ASP A 809 -14.91 -1.28 1.34
C ASP A 809 -13.79 -1.55 2.36
N ALA A 810 -12.75 -2.33 2.00
CA ALA A 810 -11.58 -2.52 2.83
C ALA A 810 -10.64 -1.30 2.86
N TRP A 811 -10.72 -0.42 1.85
CA TRP A 811 -9.81 0.73 1.69
C TRP A 811 -10.52 2.07 1.79
N ASN A 812 -11.73 2.19 1.27
CA ASN A 812 -12.38 3.47 1.05
C ASN A 812 -13.44 3.80 2.09
N VAL A 813 -13.65 5.09 2.27
CA VAL A 813 -14.85 5.72 2.84
C VAL A 813 -15.32 6.73 1.79
N ASP A 814 -16.54 6.60 1.28
CA ASP A 814 -17.05 7.50 0.25
C ASP A 814 -17.07 8.96 0.73
N ALA A 815 -16.91 9.92 -0.18
CA ALA A 815 -16.76 11.32 0.20
C ALA A 815 -18.02 11.92 0.84
N ASP A 816 -19.18 11.40 0.46
CA ASP A 816 -20.49 11.82 0.95
C ASP A 816 -20.83 11.23 2.34
N PHE A 817 -19.94 10.42 2.96
CA PHE A 817 -20.17 9.85 4.30
C PHE A 817 -20.49 10.94 5.33
N ILE A 818 -19.90 12.13 5.18
CA ILE A 818 -20.10 13.25 6.11
C ILE A 818 -21.53 13.79 6.09
N GLU A 819 -22.30 13.52 5.03
CA GLU A 819 -23.70 13.92 4.88
C GLU A 819 -24.67 12.95 5.58
N HIS A 820 -24.18 11.74 5.92
CA HIS A 820 -24.98 10.63 6.42
C HIS A 820 -24.52 10.21 7.81
N HIS A 821 -24.79 11.05 8.82
CA HIS A 821 -24.42 10.74 10.20
C HIS A 821 -25.55 10.99 11.20
N THR A 822 -25.39 10.43 12.40
CA THR A 822 -26.23 10.65 13.56
C THR A 822 -25.37 11.16 14.70
N ASP A 823 -25.74 12.28 15.28
CA ASP A 823 -25.15 12.78 16.51
C ASP A 823 -25.77 12.07 17.73
N ILE A 824 -24.95 11.44 18.57
CA ILE A 824 -25.41 10.73 19.76
C ILE A 824 -25.47 11.72 20.93
N LEU A 825 -26.51 12.54 20.94
CA LEU A 825 -26.66 13.66 21.85
C LEU A 825 -27.25 13.27 23.23
N GLN A 826 -28.11 12.26 23.30
CA GLN A 826 -28.77 11.91 24.54
C GLN A 826 -27.86 11.03 25.40
N ALA A 827 -27.43 11.55 26.55
CA ALA A 827 -26.76 10.73 27.55
C ALA A 827 -27.76 9.98 28.40
N ASP A 828 -27.47 8.69 28.68
CA ASP A 828 -28.23 7.86 29.64
C ASP A 828 -27.85 8.19 31.08
N GLU A 829 -26.59 8.56 31.30
CA GLU A 829 -26.06 8.93 32.61
C GLU A 829 -24.92 9.95 32.48
N VAL A 830 -24.97 11.00 33.29
CA VAL A 830 -23.84 11.91 33.55
C VAL A 830 -23.63 11.98 35.05
N LYS A 831 -22.50 11.45 35.54
CA LYS A 831 -22.31 11.25 36.98
C LYS A 831 -20.84 11.43 37.39
N LEU A 832 -20.61 12.20 38.47
CA LEU A 832 -19.35 12.19 39.18
C LEU A 832 -19.16 10.84 39.88
N ILE A 833 -18.20 10.03 39.44
CA ILE A 833 -17.94 8.69 39.97
C ILE A 833 -16.74 8.63 40.90
N GLU A 834 -15.83 9.59 40.80
CA GLU A 834 -14.66 9.73 41.66
C GLU A 834 -14.35 11.22 41.90
N SER A 835 -14.06 11.55 43.14
CA SER A 835 -13.61 12.86 43.54
C SER A 835 -12.65 12.73 44.72
N THR A 836 -11.37 12.71 44.40
CA THR A 836 -10.28 12.61 45.37
C THR A 836 -9.40 13.83 45.26
N PRO A 837 -8.47 14.09 46.18
CA PRO A 837 -7.52 15.22 46.05
C PRO A 837 -6.66 15.17 44.77
N LEU A 838 -6.43 13.95 44.19
CA LEU A 838 -5.56 13.72 43.06
C LEU A 838 -6.33 13.52 41.77
N ARG A 839 -7.52 12.95 41.80
CA ARG A 839 -8.27 12.56 40.62
C ARG A 839 -9.75 12.82 40.75
N ALA A 840 -10.34 13.39 39.72
CA ALA A 840 -11.80 13.49 39.60
C ALA A 840 -12.25 12.94 38.25
N VAL A 841 -13.39 12.21 38.26
CA VAL A 841 -13.92 11.54 37.07
C VAL A 841 -15.40 11.76 36.93
N ILE A 842 -15.82 12.33 35.81
CA ILE A 842 -17.21 12.36 35.37
C ILE A 842 -17.39 11.23 34.35
N ARG A 843 -18.31 10.33 34.62
CA ARG A 843 -18.72 9.27 33.69
C ARG A 843 -19.93 9.73 32.90
N VAL A 844 -19.85 9.57 31.61
CA VAL A 844 -20.93 9.78 30.64
C VAL A 844 -21.23 8.44 29.98
N LYS A 845 -22.51 8.05 29.95
CA LYS A 845 -22.94 6.84 29.24
C LYS A 845 -23.92 7.20 28.13
N HIS A 846 -23.80 6.48 27.04
CA HIS A 846 -24.72 6.54 25.90
C HIS A 846 -25.10 5.13 25.44
N THR A 847 -26.29 5.00 24.96
CA THR A 847 -26.75 3.84 24.17
C THR A 847 -27.17 4.34 22.79
N TRP A 848 -26.75 3.62 21.76
CA TRP A 848 -27.14 3.92 20.40
C TRP A 848 -27.30 2.63 19.61
N GLN A 849 -28.51 2.41 19.05
CA GLN A 849 -28.89 1.16 18.40
C GLN A 849 -28.63 -0.04 19.32
N ASN A 850 -27.73 -0.95 18.93
CA ASN A 850 -27.37 -2.14 19.72
C ASN A 850 -26.07 -1.97 20.51
N SER A 851 -25.48 -0.80 20.46
CA SER A 851 -24.15 -0.51 21.04
C SER A 851 -24.25 0.40 22.27
N SER A 852 -23.30 0.26 23.19
CA SER A 852 -23.22 1.12 24.38
C SER A 852 -21.82 1.69 24.57
N PHE A 853 -21.76 2.87 25.16
CA PHE A 853 -20.53 3.63 25.39
C PHE A 853 -20.48 4.12 26.83
N SER A 854 -19.31 4.01 27.45
CA SER A 854 -19.01 4.60 28.75
C SER A 854 -17.72 5.42 28.62
N GLN A 855 -17.81 6.74 28.77
CA GLN A 855 -16.70 7.68 28.69
C GLN A 855 -16.39 8.21 30.07
N ASP A 856 -15.15 7.99 30.57
CA ASP A 856 -14.65 8.53 31.82
C ASP A 856 -13.80 9.78 31.52
N ILE A 857 -14.38 10.95 31.74
CA ILE A 857 -13.70 12.24 31.59
C ILE A 857 -12.95 12.51 32.90
N THR A 858 -11.63 12.47 32.85
CA THR A 858 -10.73 12.50 33.99
C THR A 858 -9.89 13.75 34.01
N LEU A 859 -9.83 14.42 35.16
CA LEU A 859 -8.89 15.49 35.44
C LEU A 859 -8.03 15.13 36.65
N TYR A 860 -6.73 15.33 36.54
CA TYR A 860 -5.78 15.13 37.62
C TYR A 860 -5.30 16.46 38.20
N ALA A 861 -5.07 16.49 39.50
CA ALA A 861 -4.42 17.63 40.14
C ALA A 861 -3.00 17.82 39.56
N GLY A 862 -2.61 19.06 39.31
CA GLY A 862 -1.27 19.39 38.85
C GLY A 862 -0.94 19.04 37.42
N MET A 863 -1.95 18.63 36.59
CA MET A 863 -1.74 18.27 35.20
C MET A 863 -2.57 19.14 34.25
N PRO A 864 -1.94 19.75 33.21
CA PRO A 864 -2.65 20.53 32.20
C PRO A 864 -3.25 19.64 31.08
N ARG A 865 -3.96 18.56 31.43
CA ARG A 865 -4.51 17.59 30.51
C ARG A 865 -5.81 17.00 31.03
N VAL A 866 -6.76 16.81 30.13
CA VAL A 866 -7.99 16.03 30.33
C VAL A 866 -7.81 14.70 29.62
N ASP A 867 -8.04 13.59 30.33
CA ASP A 867 -8.02 12.26 29.77
C ASP A 867 -9.48 11.77 29.62
N VAL A 868 -9.81 11.22 28.44
CA VAL A 868 -11.09 10.58 28.18
C VAL A 868 -10.83 9.09 27.90
N ASN A 869 -11.31 8.23 28.78
CA ASN A 869 -11.22 6.78 28.60
C ASN A 869 -12.60 6.27 28.17
N MET A 870 -12.69 5.70 26.97
CA MET A 870 -13.93 5.17 26.45
C MET A 870 -13.90 3.64 26.43
N GLN A 871 -14.95 3.04 26.99
CA GLN A 871 -15.27 1.63 26.86
C GLN A 871 -16.51 1.50 25.98
N THR A 872 -16.45 0.62 24.99
CA THR A 872 -17.51 0.45 24.00
C THR A 872 -17.85 -1.03 23.85
N GLU A 873 -19.15 -1.33 23.92
CA GLU A 873 -19.70 -2.59 23.43
C GLU A 873 -20.28 -2.33 22.03
N TRP A 874 -19.53 -2.73 21.00
CA TRP A 874 -19.84 -2.38 19.62
C TRP A 874 -20.52 -3.52 18.88
N HIS A 875 -21.73 -3.28 18.34
CA HIS A 875 -22.53 -4.27 17.62
C HIS A 875 -22.97 -3.80 16.23
N GLU A 876 -22.45 -2.68 15.75
CA GLU A 876 -22.89 -2.11 14.48
C GLU A 876 -22.00 -2.57 13.31
N LYS A 877 -22.59 -2.56 12.10
CA LYS A 877 -21.91 -2.84 10.84
C LYS A 877 -22.07 -1.66 9.90
N HIS A 878 -21.05 -1.40 9.09
CA HIS A 878 -21.04 -0.28 8.13
C HIS A 878 -21.28 1.09 8.80
N ILE A 879 -20.72 1.27 9.99
CA ILE A 879 -20.74 2.53 10.73
C ILE A 879 -19.32 2.90 11.13
N LEU A 880 -18.94 4.13 10.86
CA LEU A 880 -17.71 4.77 11.33
C LEU A 880 -18.05 5.67 12.52
N LEU A 881 -17.50 5.35 13.69
CA LEU A 881 -17.65 6.17 14.90
C LEU A 881 -16.54 7.21 14.96
N LYS A 882 -16.92 8.47 15.16
CA LYS A 882 -15.99 9.58 15.43
C LYS A 882 -16.34 10.29 16.72
N VAL A 883 -15.35 10.99 17.27
CA VAL A 883 -15.51 11.90 18.42
C VAL A 883 -15.19 13.30 17.96
N ALA A 884 -16.16 14.21 18.07
CA ALA A 884 -16.05 15.59 17.60
C ALA A 884 -15.62 16.53 18.72
N PHE A 885 -14.69 17.45 18.41
CA PHE A 885 -14.30 18.57 19.24
C PHE A 885 -14.26 19.85 18.40
N PRO A 886 -15.26 20.75 18.55
CA PRO A 886 -15.25 22.06 17.87
C PRO A 886 -14.25 23.00 18.56
N LEU A 887 -13.01 23.02 18.06
CA LEU A 887 -11.93 23.82 18.65
C LEU A 887 -11.98 25.28 18.17
N SER A 888 -11.55 26.20 19.03
CA SER A 888 -11.36 27.61 18.67
C SER A 888 -10.09 27.85 17.83
N ALA A 889 -9.22 26.85 17.68
CA ALA A 889 -8.04 26.91 16.83
C ALA A 889 -8.42 26.99 15.34
N ARG A 890 -7.70 27.85 14.58
CA ARG A 890 -7.85 27.97 13.13
C ARG A 890 -6.60 27.44 12.45
N ASN A 891 -6.79 26.85 11.29
CA ASN A 891 -5.70 26.53 10.36
C ASN A 891 -5.41 27.82 9.56
N ASP A 892 -4.41 28.58 9.97
CA ASP A 892 -3.92 29.74 9.21
C ASP A 892 -2.85 29.33 8.20
#